data_bfe893b95b05714d8d85ef7286e6d904
#
_entry.id   bfe893b95b05714d8d85ef7286e6d904
#
_cell.length_a   1.000
_cell.length_b   1.000
_cell.length_c   1.000
_cell.angle_alpha   90.00
_cell.angle_beta   90.00
_cell.angle_gamma   90.00
#
_symmetry.space_group_name_H-M   'P 1'
#
loop_
_entity.id
_entity.type
_entity.pdbx_description
1 polymer ?
#
loop_
_entity_poly.entity_id
_entity_poly.type
_entity_poly.pdbx_seq_one_letter_code
_entity_poly.pdbx_strand_id
1 'polypeptide(L)'
;MTQSIDSKTNGNQHQYDEFLAEIKQFVSDKRIYTDELRTLGWGTDASFYRQIPKIVVRSDGEEEMSLIIRLCSKYHLPFTFRAAGTSLSGQSCTDSVLIVAGKYWEKYELGPNQDTIKLQPGIVGSRVNEILKPYGRVFPPDPASIGSAMVGGIVINNASGMNCGVHANSDRMMVSARLILADGTIVDTGNEKSKEEFRKSHPEFIQKIEALRDRVRADKELSDRIRLKYSIKNVTGLNLRPLLAYDDPFDIMAHSMVGSEGTLAFLSEVTMKTLHDYKYKASAMVYFLTMKESCEAVVAMKKLKSGEEDLKMSAENLVVKSAEMLDYKSLSSVDDPVFLQYKKDVDAGKIPGVEPGDYHNLTAILTETKGITHEQLLEKIATIKDCLKQFNLYIPAEFTEDPAVYGKYWAIRSGIFPSVGGTRPIGTSCLIEDVAFHIDDLPEATVKLQKLIADHGYDDACIYGHAFEGNYHFILNQSFKSESEVKRYEEMMRDVARLVVEEYDGSLKAEHGTGRNMAPFVKYEWKDKAYEAMKELKSIFDPEGLLNQGVIFNDDPECFIKCLKPLPVLDYDFNKVPDGGVYLKLEGGKISTAKETIEAVKRANKCIECGFCEVNCMSCGLTLSSRMRIAVQREIRELEATGSDPERAARLRKQYKYYGDQTCATDGLCSTSCPMKINTGELTHLIRQMDMLHNKMGYKLGEFAANHMGGIKSGLRVVLDVAHLGHITLGPKAMTGVCRTMNKMGLPLWTTAMPKKKKQPKPGSHVGKAEAEDLKVVYFPSCINQTMGLAKGAPVELPLVDEVCSLLNKAGYEVIFPENMHRMCCGQIWESKGMLDIADRKSGELEEALWKASEEGRYPILCAQSPCLHRMKKVMKRFKLYEPAEFIMTYLKDRLDFHPIDRRIALHITCSTREMGVADDLIALAKLCSNNVYLPEGVGCCGFAGDRGFTFPEMNKYALRKLRPQIEANKIEVGYSNSRTCEIGLQTNTGIPYMSIVYLVNECTTKKIKN
;
A
#
# COMPACT_ATOMS: atom_id res chain seq x y z
N MET A 1 5.63 14.16 29.30
CA MET A 1 6.91 14.13 30.07
C MET A 1 8.00 13.64 29.15
N THR A 2 8.84 14.54 28.67
CA THR A 2 10.10 14.21 28.00
C THR A 2 11.11 13.87 29.09
N GLN A 3 11.28 12.59 29.41
CA GLN A 3 12.42 12.19 30.22
C GLN A 3 13.69 12.39 29.41
N SER A 4 14.55 13.25 29.92
CA SER A 4 15.92 13.48 29.49
C SER A 4 16.71 12.17 29.61
N ILE A 5 17.00 11.55 28.46
CA ILE A 5 18.00 10.46 28.37
C ILE A 5 19.36 11.14 28.24
N ASP A 6 19.91 11.56 29.34
CA ASP A 6 21.29 12.04 29.44
C ASP A 6 21.98 11.35 30.60
N SER A 7 22.86 10.42 30.30
CA SER A 7 24.08 10.08 31.02
C SER A 7 24.68 8.67 30.80
N LYS A 8 24.14 7.83 29.90
CA LYS A 8 24.81 6.58 29.49
C LYS A 8 25.31 6.59 28.03
N THR A 9 25.25 7.76 27.36
CA THR A 9 25.35 7.86 25.89
C THR A 9 26.75 8.06 25.32
N ASN A 10 27.76 8.46 26.09
CA ASN A 10 29.08 8.80 25.53
C ASN A 10 29.95 7.58 25.14
N GLY A 11 29.82 6.44 25.78
CA GLY A 11 30.55 5.22 25.39
C GLY A 11 29.99 4.53 24.15
N ASN A 12 28.68 4.67 23.96
CA ASN A 12 27.97 4.01 22.87
C ASN A 12 28.05 4.78 21.52
N GLN A 13 28.23 6.10 21.52
CA GLN A 13 28.27 6.91 20.31
C GLN A 13 29.52 6.59 19.45
N HIS A 14 30.65 6.32 20.07
CA HIS A 14 31.88 5.96 19.35
C HIS A 14 31.72 4.67 18.53
N GLN A 15 31.03 3.66 19.06
CA GLN A 15 30.74 2.40 18.34
C GLN A 15 29.88 2.64 17.09
N TYR A 16 28.87 3.54 17.17
CA TYR A 16 28.06 3.92 15.99
C TYR A 16 28.88 4.68 14.94
N ASP A 17 29.81 5.54 15.37
CA ASP A 17 30.66 6.31 14.45
C ASP A 17 31.66 5.39 13.72
N GLU A 18 32.25 4.42 14.41
CA GLU A 18 33.14 3.40 13.82
C GLU A 18 32.36 2.49 12.86
N PHE A 19 31.20 2.00 13.27
CA PHE A 19 30.29 1.23 12.40
C PHE A 19 29.98 2.03 11.13
N LEU A 20 29.61 3.31 11.27
CA LEU A 20 29.28 4.18 10.16
C LEU A 20 30.48 4.40 9.21
N ALA A 21 31.68 4.51 9.74
CA ALA A 21 32.89 4.66 8.93
C ALA A 21 33.20 3.41 8.10
N GLU A 22 33.02 2.21 8.69
CA GLU A 22 33.27 0.96 7.97
C GLU A 22 32.16 0.65 6.95
N ILE A 23 30.89 0.82 7.30
CA ILE A 23 29.77 0.49 6.41
C ILE A 23 29.77 1.37 5.13
N LYS A 24 30.24 2.60 5.20
CA LYS A 24 30.37 3.50 4.06
C LYS A 24 31.40 3.03 3.02
N GLN A 25 32.24 2.07 3.35
CA GLN A 25 33.21 1.53 2.40
C GLN A 25 32.54 0.64 1.35
N PHE A 26 31.39 0.04 1.65
CA PHE A 26 30.68 -0.87 0.75
C PHE A 26 29.19 -0.54 0.54
N VAL A 27 28.53 0.19 1.45
CA VAL A 27 27.19 0.69 1.24
C VAL A 27 27.21 2.15 0.78
N SER A 28 26.53 2.45 -0.31
CA SER A 28 26.40 3.82 -0.81
C SER A 28 25.74 4.76 0.21
N ASP A 29 26.26 5.97 0.37
CA ASP A 29 25.69 7.02 1.24
C ASP A 29 24.19 7.30 0.96
N LYS A 30 23.72 7.04 -0.26
CA LYS A 30 22.30 7.17 -0.62
C LYS A 30 21.40 6.13 0.04
N ARG A 31 21.97 5.09 0.62
CA ARG A 31 21.28 4.00 1.28
C ARG A 31 21.49 3.97 2.79
N ILE A 32 22.27 4.93 3.33
CA ILE A 32 22.51 5.11 4.77
C ILE A 32 21.84 6.42 5.22
N TYR A 33 21.04 6.36 6.26
CA TYR A 33 20.34 7.53 6.81
C TYR A 33 20.70 7.72 8.27
N THR A 34 21.25 8.90 8.59
CA THR A 34 21.63 9.31 9.95
C THR A 34 21.08 10.70 10.28
N ASP A 35 20.47 11.37 9.30
CA ASP A 35 19.85 12.67 9.53
C ASP A 35 18.51 12.53 10.24
N GLU A 36 18.23 13.50 11.09
CA GLU A 36 17.06 13.51 11.96
C GLU A 36 15.73 13.34 11.22
N LEU A 37 15.57 13.97 10.05
CA LEU A 37 14.32 13.91 9.29
C LEU A 37 14.01 12.49 8.80
N ARG A 38 15.02 11.81 8.23
CA ARG A 38 14.81 10.48 7.66
C ARG A 38 14.70 9.42 8.75
N THR A 39 15.53 9.50 9.81
CA THR A 39 15.42 8.57 10.95
C THR A 39 14.08 8.71 11.65
N LEU A 40 13.57 9.92 11.85
CA LEU A 40 12.21 10.18 12.33
C LEU A 40 11.15 9.52 11.46
N GLY A 41 11.25 9.65 10.13
CA GLY A 41 10.34 9.01 9.18
C GLY A 41 10.34 7.48 9.26
N TRP A 42 11.48 6.87 9.61
CA TRP A 42 11.62 5.42 9.79
C TRP A 42 11.27 4.94 11.21
N GLY A 43 11.06 5.84 12.16
CA GLY A 43 10.81 5.50 13.57
C GLY A 43 9.45 4.91 13.88
N THR A 44 8.54 4.74 12.91
CA THR A 44 7.20 4.20 13.11
C THR A 44 6.89 3.06 12.14
N ASP A 45 6.05 2.13 12.56
CA ASP A 45 5.42 1.08 11.74
C ASP A 45 3.89 1.17 11.86
N ALA A 46 3.16 0.10 11.54
CA ALA A 46 1.69 0.09 11.67
C ALA A 46 1.21 -0.02 13.12
N SER A 47 2.08 -0.35 14.06
CA SER A 47 1.76 -0.41 15.49
C SER A 47 1.56 0.98 16.09
N PHE A 48 1.19 1.00 17.34
CA PHE A 48 1.09 2.23 18.14
C PHE A 48 2.40 2.58 18.88
N TYR A 49 3.54 2.02 18.45
CA TYR A 49 4.87 2.30 18.99
C TYR A 49 5.66 3.25 18.09
N ARG A 50 6.60 3.98 18.70
CA ARG A 50 7.58 4.82 18.02
C ARG A 50 8.94 4.70 18.69
N GLN A 51 9.94 4.25 17.90
CA GLN A 51 11.35 4.25 18.31
C GLN A 51 12.16 4.79 17.12
N ILE A 52 12.96 5.84 17.37
CA ILE A 52 13.70 6.52 16.30
C ILE A 52 15.07 5.88 16.18
N PRO A 53 15.38 5.20 15.05
CA PRO A 53 16.67 4.56 14.85
C PRO A 53 17.81 5.60 14.76
N LYS A 54 18.99 5.27 15.28
CA LYS A 54 20.19 6.10 15.09
C LYS A 54 20.70 6.02 13.65
N ILE A 55 20.66 4.82 13.07
CA ILE A 55 21.12 4.56 11.70
C ILE A 55 20.08 3.69 10.98
N VAL A 56 19.74 4.07 9.75
CA VAL A 56 18.93 3.24 8.84
C VAL A 56 19.79 2.85 7.65
N VAL A 57 19.91 1.54 7.39
CA VAL A 57 20.66 0.99 6.27
C VAL A 57 19.71 0.25 5.35
N ARG A 58 19.73 0.56 4.05
CA ARG A 58 18.95 -0.14 3.03
C ARG A 58 19.85 -1.09 2.26
N SER A 59 19.82 -2.35 2.65
CA SER A 59 20.64 -3.40 2.07
C SER A 59 20.25 -3.74 0.62
N ASP A 60 21.25 -4.07 -0.19
CA ASP A 60 21.12 -4.37 -1.65
C ASP A 60 21.80 -5.72 -1.98
N GLY A 61 21.37 -6.77 -1.32
CA GLY A 61 21.85 -8.11 -1.58
C GLY A 61 22.44 -8.83 -0.37
N GLU A 62 22.68 -10.11 -0.56
CA GLU A 62 22.98 -11.05 0.52
C GLU A 62 24.40 -10.83 1.10
N GLU A 63 25.40 -10.62 0.24
CA GLU A 63 26.77 -10.38 0.69
C GLU A 63 26.86 -9.10 1.52
N GLU A 64 26.18 -8.02 1.05
CA GLU A 64 26.13 -6.76 1.76
C GLU A 64 25.41 -6.92 3.11
N MET A 65 24.29 -7.65 3.17
CA MET A 65 23.55 -7.94 4.38
C MET A 65 24.43 -8.70 5.39
N SER A 66 25.14 -9.73 4.96
CA SER A 66 26.08 -10.48 5.80
C SER A 66 27.15 -9.58 6.42
N LEU A 67 27.75 -8.68 5.63
CA LEU A 67 28.73 -7.73 6.12
C LEU A 67 28.14 -6.74 7.13
N ILE A 68 26.92 -6.22 6.87
CA ILE A 68 26.23 -5.32 7.82
C ILE A 68 26.02 -6.02 9.17
N ILE A 69 25.52 -7.26 9.15
CA ILE A 69 25.26 -8.05 10.35
C ILE A 69 26.57 -8.27 11.12
N ARG A 70 27.65 -8.69 10.46
CA ARG A 70 28.98 -8.86 11.08
C ARG A 70 29.49 -7.59 11.75
N LEU A 71 29.25 -6.43 11.13
CA LEU A 71 29.65 -5.15 11.72
C LEU A 71 28.79 -4.79 12.93
N CYS A 72 27.49 -5.08 12.90
CA CYS A 72 26.64 -4.90 14.08
C CYS A 72 27.16 -5.75 15.24
N SER A 73 27.47 -7.03 15.02
CA SER A 73 28.08 -7.91 16.05
C SER A 73 29.45 -7.41 16.48
N LYS A 74 30.35 -7.05 15.57
CA LYS A 74 31.69 -6.52 15.88
C LYS A 74 31.64 -5.31 16.81
N TYR A 75 30.68 -4.43 16.63
CA TYR A 75 30.52 -3.21 17.42
C TYR A 75 29.50 -3.34 18.55
N HIS A 76 28.96 -4.53 18.78
CA HIS A 76 27.89 -4.85 19.75
C HIS A 76 26.70 -3.90 19.65
N LEU A 77 26.26 -3.58 18.42
CA LEU A 77 25.12 -2.71 18.16
C LEU A 77 23.84 -3.52 17.98
N PRO A 78 22.79 -3.27 18.76
CA PRO A 78 21.48 -3.85 18.51
C PRO A 78 20.96 -3.49 17.12
N PHE A 79 20.30 -4.43 16.44
CA PHE A 79 19.77 -4.19 15.12
C PHE A 79 18.45 -4.92 14.87
N THR A 80 17.64 -4.33 14.01
CA THR A 80 16.31 -4.82 13.67
C THR A 80 16.15 -4.85 12.17
N PHE A 81 15.56 -5.91 11.64
CA PHE A 81 15.20 -6.02 10.23
C PHE A 81 13.83 -5.42 9.96
N ARG A 82 13.68 -4.82 8.78
CA ARG A 82 12.40 -4.29 8.32
C ARG A 82 12.17 -4.57 6.84
N ALA A 83 11.01 -5.16 6.53
CA ALA A 83 10.48 -5.25 5.18
C ALA A 83 9.51 -4.07 4.91
N ALA A 84 8.19 -4.31 4.85
CA ALA A 84 7.20 -3.25 4.65
C ALA A 84 6.89 -2.42 5.90
N GLY A 85 7.08 -2.98 7.11
CA GLY A 85 6.70 -2.34 8.37
C GLY A 85 5.19 -2.22 8.57
N THR A 86 4.45 -3.23 8.16
CA THR A 86 3.00 -3.37 8.36
C THR A 86 2.64 -4.07 9.67
N SER A 87 3.62 -4.29 10.54
CA SER A 87 3.48 -4.93 11.85
C SER A 87 2.62 -4.11 12.81
N LEU A 88 1.72 -4.78 13.54
CA LEU A 88 0.79 -4.15 14.48
C LEU A 88 1.28 -4.14 15.94
N SER A 89 2.33 -4.91 16.25
CA SER A 89 2.85 -5.09 17.62
C SER A 89 4.26 -4.52 17.84
N GLY A 90 4.77 -3.67 16.91
CA GLY A 90 6.05 -2.97 17.06
C GLY A 90 7.30 -3.81 16.75
N GLN A 91 7.17 -4.89 15.98
CA GLN A 91 8.28 -5.79 15.63
C GLN A 91 9.38 -5.10 14.81
N SER A 92 9.06 -4.06 14.04
CA SER A 92 9.99 -3.40 13.12
C SER A 92 10.46 -2.03 13.59
N CYS A 93 10.29 -1.71 14.87
CA CYS A 93 10.77 -0.48 15.51
C CYS A 93 12.04 -0.74 16.34
N THR A 94 12.98 0.20 16.27
CA THR A 94 14.24 0.17 17.04
C THR A 94 14.76 1.59 17.27
N ASP A 95 15.51 1.78 18.33
CA ASP A 95 16.26 3.01 18.62
C ASP A 95 17.76 2.90 18.27
N SER A 96 18.18 1.82 17.61
CA SER A 96 19.56 1.52 17.23
C SER A 96 19.73 1.43 15.70
N VAL A 97 20.17 0.29 15.16
CA VAL A 97 20.38 0.11 13.72
C VAL A 97 19.16 -0.56 13.10
N LEU A 98 18.51 0.13 12.15
CA LEU A 98 17.41 -0.41 11.35
C LEU A 98 17.93 -0.85 9.98
N ILE A 99 17.84 -2.14 9.68
CA ILE A 99 18.27 -2.72 8.40
C ILE A 99 17.05 -3.02 7.55
N VAL A 100 16.92 -2.33 6.40
CA VAL A 100 15.74 -2.42 5.54
C VAL A 100 16.01 -3.34 4.36
N ALA A 101 15.28 -4.45 4.28
CA ALA A 101 15.23 -5.38 3.16
C ALA A 101 13.92 -5.17 2.40
N GLY A 102 13.92 -4.28 1.43
CA GLY A 102 12.73 -3.92 0.66
C GLY A 102 12.94 -4.08 -0.84
N LYS A 103 12.78 -2.99 -1.58
CA LYS A 103 12.77 -2.95 -3.07
C LYS A 103 14.04 -3.45 -3.79
N TYR A 104 15.06 -3.88 -3.09
CA TYR A 104 16.25 -4.54 -3.67
C TYR A 104 16.19 -6.06 -3.54
N TRP A 105 15.21 -6.61 -2.81
CA TRP A 105 15.03 -8.01 -2.49
C TRP A 105 13.75 -8.57 -3.12
N GLU A 106 13.62 -8.46 -4.45
CA GLU A 106 12.37 -8.80 -5.15
C GLU A 106 12.53 -9.93 -6.19
N LYS A 107 13.60 -10.73 -6.12
CA LYS A 107 13.79 -11.86 -7.03
C LYS A 107 12.89 -13.03 -6.63
N TYR A 108 12.45 -13.80 -7.63
CA TYR A 108 11.67 -15.02 -7.46
C TYR A 108 12.03 -16.06 -8.51
N GLU A 109 11.72 -17.31 -8.21
CA GLU A 109 11.89 -18.44 -9.12
C GLU A 109 10.74 -19.42 -8.91
N LEU A 110 10.07 -19.84 -10.00
CA LEU A 110 9.01 -20.84 -9.96
C LEU A 110 9.62 -22.25 -9.98
N GLY A 111 9.11 -23.13 -9.14
CA GLY A 111 9.41 -24.56 -9.21
C GLY A 111 8.94 -25.17 -10.54
N PRO A 112 9.47 -26.34 -10.93
CA PRO A 112 9.22 -26.93 -12.25
C PRO A 112 7.73 -27.13 -12.60
N ASN A 113 6.92 -27.50 -11.61
CA ASN A 113 5.47 -27.73 -11.76
C ASN A 113 4.62 -26.59 -11.18
N GLN A 114 5.23 -25.46 -10.82
CA GLN A 114 4.61 -24.31 -10.13
C GLN A 114 3.93 -24.68 -8.79
N ASP A 115 4.21 -25.85 -8.25
CA ASP A 115 3.77 -26.30 -6.92
C ASP A 115 4.57 -25.66 -5.79
N THR A 116 5.72 -25.09 -6.12
CA THR A 116 6.57 -24.29 -5.24
C THR A 116 6.98 -22.98 -5.89
N ILE A 117 7.32 -22.01 -5.07
CA ILE A 117 7.91 -20.74 -5.48
C ILE A 117 8.99 -20.32 -4.48
N LYS A 118 10.15 -19.93 -5.00
CA LYS A 118 11.25 -19.39 -4.23
C LYS A 118 11.16 -17.86 -4.28
N LEU A 119 11.27 -17.20 -3.13
CA LEU A 119 10.94 -15.79 -2.96
C LEU A 119 11.97 -15.08 -2.09
N GLN A 120 12.40 -13.90 -2.51
CA GLN A 120 13.14 -12.99 -1.66
C GLN A 120 12.20 -12.15 -0.77
N PRO A 121 12.67 -11.66 0.40
CA PRO A 121 11.82 -11.07 1.44
C PRO A 121 11.12 -9.76 1.05
N GLY A 122 11.59 -9.02 0.04
CA GLY A 122 11.05 -7.72 -0.37
C GLY A 122 9.89 -7.79 -1.36
N ILE A 123 9.48 -8.97 -1.81
CA ILE A 123 8.34 -9.13 -2.72
C ILE A 123 7.04 -8.92 -1.94
N VAL A 124 6.13 -8.08 -2.47
CA VAL A 124 4.80 -7.89 -1.89
C VAL A 124 3.94 -9.12 -2.13
N GLY A 125 3.19 -9.57 -1.10
CA GLY A 125 2.41 -10.82 -1.17
C GLY A 125 1.39 -10.86 -2.31
N SER A 126 0.68 -9.76 -2.57
CA SER A 126 -0.24 -9.68 -3.73
C SER A 126 0.49 -9.85 -5.06
N ARG A 127 1.75 -9.41 -5.15
CA ARG A 127 2.56 -9.61 -6.35
C ARG A 127 2.87 -11.10 -6.58
N VAL A 128 3.05 -11.88 -5.52
CA VAL A 128 3.22 -13.34 -5.63
C VAL A 128 1.97 -13.95 -6.26
N ASN A 129 0.77 -13.54 -5.84
CA ASN A 129 -0.48 -14.00 -6.44
C ASN A 129 -0.63 -13.60 -7.92
N GLU A 130 -0.19 -12.39 -8.30
CA GLU A 130 -0.16 -11.99 -9.72
C GLU A 130 0.75 -12.89 -10.56
N ILE A 131 1.92 -13.29 -10.02
CA ILE A 131 2.87 -14.20 -10.67
C ILE A 131 2.25 -15.59 -10.83
N LEU A 132 1.53 -16.08 -9.82
CA LEU A 132 0.95 -17.43 -9.78
C LEU A 132 -0.37 -17.56 -10.57
N LYS A 133 -1.10 -16.48 -10.74
CA LYS A 133 -2.43 -16.45 -11.40
C LYS A 133 -2.48 -17.10 -12.78
N PRO A 134 -1.51 -16.90 -13.70
CA PRO A 134 -1.54 -17.57 -15.02
C PRO A 134 -1.49 -19.07 -14.94
N TYR A 135 -1.07 -19.65 -13.82
CA TYR A 135 -0.93 -21.08 -13.57
C TYR A 135 -2.08 -21.65 -12.74
N GLY A 136 -3.09 -20.83 -12.42
CA GLY A 136 -4.20 -21.24 -11.55
C GLY A 136 -3.75 -21.60 -10.13
N ARG A 137 -2.70 -20.91 -9.64
CA ARG A 137 -2.12 -21.13 -8.32
C ARG A 137 -2.19 -19.86 -7.46
N VAL A 138 -2.14 -20.05 -6.14
CA VAL A 138 -2.15 -18.96 -5.16
C VAL A 138 -1.03 -19.13 -4.12
N PHE A 139 -0.61 -18.02 -3.54
CA PHE A 139 0.25 -17.96 -2.36
C PHE A 139 -0.64 -18.10 -1.12
N PRO A 140 -0.48 -19.19 -0.34
CA PRO A 140 -1.43 -19.54 0.71
C PRO A 140 -1.53 -18.55 1.87
N PRO A 141 -0.42 -17.99 2.43
CA PRO A 141 -0.51 -16.97 3.46
C PRO A 141 -1.16 -15.70 2.90
N ASP A 142 -2.35 -15.35 3.41
CA ASP A 142 -3.19 -14.26 2.87
C ASP A 142 -3.58 -13.22 3.92
N PRO A 143 -2.61 -12.61 4.66
CA PRO A 143 -2.96 -11.60 5.65
C PRO A 143 -3.74 -10.44 5.01
N ALA A 144 -4.60 -9.77 5.77
CA ALA A 144 -5.37 -8.61 5.30
C ALA A 144 -4.48 -7.50 4.69
N SER A 145 -3.22 -7.46 5.10
CA SER A 145 -2.19 -6.54 4.58
C SER A 145 -1.49 -7.03 3.30
N ILE A 146 -1.87 -8.17 2.69
CA ILE A 146 -1.17 -8.82 1.57
C ILE A 146 -0.85 -7.88 0.41
N GLY A 147 -1.70 -6.86 0.17
CA GLY A 147 -1.49 -5.81 -0.84
C GLY A 147 -0.31 -4.88 -0.56
N SER A 148 0.28 -4.94 0.64
CA SER A 148 1.36 -4.05 1.09
C SER A 148 2.46 -4.79 1.84
N ALA A 149 2.12 -5.87 2.55
CA ALA A 149 3.06 -6.70 3.29
C ALA A 149 4.01 -7.43 2.34
N MET A 150 5.27 -7.53 2.73
CA MET A 150 6.30 -8.23 1.98
C MET A 150 6.51 -9.65 2.53
N VAL A 151 6.89 -10.58 1.67
CA VAL A 151 7.06 -12.02 1.98
C VAL A 151 7.90 -12.24 3.22
N GLY A 152 9.04 -11.54 3.38
CA GLY A 152 9.88 -11.68 4.59
C GLY A 152 9.09 -11.42 5.87
N GLY A 153 8.30 -10.33 5.92
CA GLY A 153 7.45 -10.03 7.07
C GLY A 153 6.30 -11.03 7.24
N ILE A 154 5.67 -11.47 6.14
CA ILE A 154 4.60 -12.47 6.18
C ILE A 154 5.09 -13.78 6.81
N VAL A 155 6.25 -14.26 6.37
CA VAL A 155 6.82 -15.52 6.84
C VAL A 155 7.31 -15.42 8.28
N ILE A 156 8.16 -14.43 8.61
CA ILE A 156 8.76 -14.36 9.94
C ILE A 156 7.79 -14.00 11.06
N ASN A 157 6.63 -13.40 10.73
CA ASN A 157 5.54 -13.19 11.69
C ASN A 157 4.51 -14.32 11.68
N ASN A 158 4.64 -15.30 10.79
CA ASN A 158 3.60 -16.29 10.47
C ASN A 158 2.24 -15.61 10.23
N ALA A 159 2.29 -14.46 9.54
CA ALA A 159 1.09 -13.68 9.26
C ALA A 159 0.14 -14.50 8.39
N SER A 160 -1.09 -14.60 8.83
CA SER A 160 -2.11 -15.42 8.19
C SER A 160 -3.38 -14.60 7.95
N GLY A 161 -4.37 -15.19 7.31
CA GLY A 161 -5.64 -14.56 7.01
C GLY A 161 -6.77 -15.57 7.05
N MET A 162 -7.83 -15.24 6.32
CA MET A 162 -9.10 -15.95 6.32
C MET A 162 -9.03 -17.35 5.69
N ASN A 163 -8.20 -17.51 4.65
CA ASN A 163 -8.21 -18.71 3.82
C ASN A 163 -7.15 -19.73 4.19
N CYS A 164 -6.11 -19.33 4.92
CA CYS A 164 -5.00 -20.23 5.23
C CYS A 164 -5.20 -21.04 6.51
N GLY A 165 -5.94 -20.53 7.48
CA GLY A 165 -6.12 -21.17 8.79
C GLY A 165 -4.80 -21.64 9.40
N VAL A 166 -4.85 -22.73 10.17
CA VAL A 166 -3.66 -23.40 10.72
C VAL A 166 -3.02 -24.39 9.73
N HIS A 167 -3.65 -24.64 8.58
CA HIS A 167 -3.25 -25.68 7.63
C HIS A 167 -2.39 -25.16 6.47
N ALA A 168 -2.52 -23.87 6.13
CA ALA A 168 -1.86 -23.28 4.98
C ALA A 168 -1.12 -21.98 5.31
N ASN A 169 -0.81 -21.76 6.60
CA ASN A 169 0.05 -20.66 7.05
C ASN A 169 1.51 -20.90 6.65
N SER A 170 2.37 -19.92 6.88
CA SER A 170 3.78 -19.99 6.47
C SER A 170 4.52 -21.20 7.05
N ASP A 171 4.22 -21.60 8.30
CA ASP A 171 4.83 -22.75 8.96
C ASP A 171 4.53 -24.09 8.25
N ARG A 172 3.35 -24.24 7.65
CA ARG A 172 2.96 -25.46 6.92
C ARG A 172 3.35 -25.43 5.44
N MET A 173 3.52 -24.23 4.90
CA MET A 173 3.79 -24.04 3.48
C MET A 173 5.27 -23.89 3.16
N MET A 174 6.12 -23.62 4.13
CA MET A 174 7.56 -23.54 3.94
C MET A 174 8.15 -24.90 3.56
N VAL A 175 9.08 -24.90 2.60
CA VAL A 175 9.86 -26.06 2.16
C VAL A 175 11.30 -25.93 2.65
N SER A 176 11.90 -24.77 2.47
CA SER A 176 13.27 -24.47 2.88
C SER A 176 13.47 -22.97 3.01
N ALA A 177 14.55 -22.58 3.69
CA ALA A 177 14.93 -21.19 3.89
C ALA A 177 16.44 -21.01 3.67
N ARG A 178 16.80 -19.83 3.16
CA ARG A 178 18.17 -19.36 3.11
C ARG A 178 18.32 -18.25 4.14
N LEU A 179 19.23 -18.42 5.06
CA LEU A 179 19.36 -17.62 6.29
C LEU A 179 20.72 -16.95 6.37
N ILE A 180 20.77 -15.77 7.00
CA ILE A 180 22.00 -15.14 7.45
C ILE A 180 21.93 -15.03 8.97
N LEU A 181 22.83 -15.73 9.67
CA LEU A 181 22.90 -15.80 11.13
C LEU A 181 23.48 -14.52 11.74
N ALA A 182 23.45 -14.41 13.07
CA ALA A 182 23.95 -13.25 13.81
C ALA A 182 25.46 -12.98 13.62
N ASP A 183 26.25 -13.97 13.26
CA ASP A 183 27.67 -13.84 12.91
C ASP A 183 27.91 -13.53 11.41
N GLY A 184 26.84 -13.36 10.63
CA GLY A 184 26.87 -13.15 9.19
C GLY A 184 27.05 -14.40 8.34
N THR A 185 27.06 -15.60 8.93
CA THR A 185 27.15 -16.86 8.19
C THR A 185 25.87 -17.11 7.38
N ILE A 186 26.05 -17.49 6.13
CA ILE A 186 24.95 -17.81 5.22
C ILE A 186 24.74 -19.33 5.18
N VAL A 187 23.51 -19.78 5.38
CA VAL A 187 23.14 -21.18 5.28
C VAL A 187 21.85 -21.35 4.48
N ASP A 188 21.86 -22.28 3.54
CA ASP A 188 20.69 -22.65 2.71
C ASP A 188 20.23 -24.06 3.13
N THR A 189 19.09 -24.13 3.81
CA THR A 189 18.54 -25.38 4.33
C THR A 189 17.97 -26.30 3.24
N GLY A 190 17.80 -25.80 2.04
CA GLY A 190 17.37 -26.56 0.87
C GLY A 190 18.52 -27.09 0.01
N ASN A 191 19.78 -26.79 0.38
CA ASN A 191 20.97 -27.15 -0.40
C ASN A 191 21.91 -28.05 0.40
N GLU A 192 22.06 -29.30 -0.02
CA GLU A 192 22.87 -30.30 0.71
C GLU A 192 24.32 -29.88 0.89
N LYS A 193 24.92 -29.26 -0.14
CA LYS A 193 26.30 -28.75 -0.01
C LYS A 193 26.42 -27.67 1.06
N SER A 194 25.48 -26.78 1.12
CA SER A 194 25.43 -25.74 2.16
C SER A 194 25.24 -26.33 3.56
N LYS A 195 24.39 -27.35 3.70
CA LYS A 195 24.21 -28.09 4.95
C LYS A 195 25.51 -28.76 5.42
N GLU A 196 26.23 -29.43 4.51
CA GLU A 196 27.50 -30.08 4.82
C GLU A 196 28.58 -29.07 5.24
N GLU A 197 28.69 -27.94 4.53
CA GLU A 197 29.61 -26.86 4.87
C GLU A 197 29.28 -26.28 6.25
N PHE A 198 28.02 -26.08 6.55
CA PHE A 198 27.55 -25.57 7.84
C PHE A 198 27.80 -26.56 8.98
N ARG A 199 27.55 -27.86 8.81
CA ARG A 199 27.87 -28.87 9.82
C ARG A 199 29.37 -28.90 10.20
N LYS A 200 30.24 -28.61 9.23
CA LYS A 200 31.71 -28.56 9.49
C LYS A 200 32.12 -27.27 10.19
N SER A 201 31.52 -26.14 9.82
CA SER A 201 31.90 -24.84 10.39
C SER A 201 31.20 -24.53 11.71
N HIS A 202 30.00 -25.04 11.96
CA HIS A 202 29.16 -24.77 13.13
C HIS A 202 28.63 -26.05 13.81
N PRO A 203 29.53 -27.01 14.17
CA PRO A 203 29.08 -28.27 14.76
C PRO A 203 28.36 -28.09 16.10
N GLU A 204 28.79 -27.12 16.93
CA GLU A 204 28.16 -26.84 18.22
C GLU A 204 26.73 -26.30 18.04
N PHE A 205 26.46 -25.50 17.02
CA PHE A 205 25.13 -25.01 16.73
C PHE A 205 24.17 -26.17 16.47
N ILE A 206 24.59 -27.12 15.60
CA ILE A 206 23.79 -28.29 15.25
C ILE A 206 23.55 -29.15 16.50
N GLN A 207 24.58 -29.43 17.27
CA GLN A 207 24.48 -30.21 18.53
C GLN A 207 23.50 -29.58 19.53
N LYS A 208 23.50 -28.25 19.67
CA LYS A 208 22.58 -27.53 20.56
C LYS A 208 21.11 -27.63 20.08
N ILE A 209 20.88 -27.51 18.77
CA ILE A 209 19.52 -27.69 18.20
C ILE A 209 19.02 -29.11 18.43
N GLU A 210 19.86 -30.13 18.19
CA GLU A 210 19.53 -31.54 18.42
C GLU A 210 19.27 -31.83 19.91
N ALA A 211 20.09 -31.31 20.79
CA ALA A 211 19.94 -31.47 22.24
C ALA A 211 18.64 -30.82 22.75
N LEU A 212 18.32 -29.62 22.26
CA LEU A 212 17.07 -28.92 22.57
C LEU A 212 15.86 -29.71 22.08
N ARG A 213 15.89 -30.20 20.82
CA ARG A 213 14.86 -31.07 20.24
C ARG A 213 14.63 -32.31 21.11
N ASP A 214 15.69 -33.03 21.43
CA ASP A 214 15.60 -34.31 22.15
C ASP A 214 15.08 -34.11 23.58
N ARG A 215 15.49 -33.04 24.25
CA ARG A 215 14.97 -32.68 25.57
C ARG A 215 13.48 -32.30 25.54
N VAL A 216 13.06 -31.48 24.55
CA VAL A 216 11.65 -31.09 24.38
C VAL A 216 10.77 -32.34 24.11
N ARG A 217 11.25 -33.29 23.30
CA ARG A 217 10.52 -34.52 23.00
C ARG A 217 10.46 -35.48 24.20
N ALA A 218 11.49 -35.51 25.03
CA ALA A 218 11.53 -36.37 26.22
C ALA A 218 10.61 -35.82 27.36
N ASP A 219 10.36 -34.51 27.43
CA ASP A 219 9.46 -33.91 28.40
C ASP A 219 8.02 -33.98 27.86
N LYS A 220 7.25 -34.95 28.37
CA LYS A 220 5.86 -35.17 27.94
C LYS A 220 4.97 -33.95 28.22
N GLU A 221 5.11 -33.33 29.40
CA GLU A 221 4.33 -32.16 29.77
C GLU A 221 4.55 -31.00 28.77
N LEU A 222 5.83 -30.73 28.47
CA LEU A 222 6.19 -29.69 27.50
C LEU A 222 5.71 -30.02 26.09
N SER A 223 5.90 -31.28 25.65
CA SER A 223 5.42 -31.74 24.34
C SER A 223 3.90 -31.62 24.20
N ASP A 224 3.14 -31.99 25.20
CA ASP A 224 1.68 -31.91 25.20
C ASP A 224 1.23 -30.45 25.22
N ARG A 225 1.90 -29.59 25.97
CA ARG A 225 1.67 -28.13 25.96
C ARG A 225 1.89 -27.53 24.56
N ILE A 226 3.00 -27.87 23.92
CA ILE A 226 3.28 -27.38 22.55
C ILE A 226 2.18 -27.85 21.57
N ARG A 227 1.77 -29.13 21.62
CA ARG A 227 0.69 -29.64 20.74
C ARG A 227 -0.62 -28.92 20.96
N LEU A 228 -1.01 -28.69 22.23
CA LEU A 228 -2.23 -27.98 22.60
C LEU A 228 -2.21 -26.54 22.03
N LYS A 229 -1.14 -25.80 22.27
CA LYS A 229 -1.01 -24.40 21.84
C LYS A 229 -1.04 -24.23 20.32
N TYR A 230 -0.50 -25.17 19.55
CA TYR A 230 -0.53 -25.13 18.09
C TYR A 230 -1.72 -25.89 17.47
N SER A 231 -2.68 -26.33 18.26
CA SER A 231 -3.98 -26.82 17.75
C SER A 231 -4.92 -25.67 17.32
N ILE A 232 -4.63 -24.45 17.80
CA ILE A 232 -5.26 -23.18 17.40
C ILE A 232 -4.23 -22.26 16.75
N LYS A 233 -4.68 -21.14 16.18
CA LYS A 233 -3.76 -20.08 15.73
C LYS A 233 -2.99 -19.52 16.94
N ASN A 234 -1.68 -19.58 16.90
CA ASN A 234 -0.82 -19.07 17.96
C ASN A 234 0.50 -18.54 17.39
N VAL A 235 0.79 -17.28 17.64
CA VAL A 235 2.07 -16.61 17.35
C VAL A 235 2.62 -15.88 18.57
N THR A 236 2.16 -16.25 19.77
CA THR A 236 2.72 -15.77 21.04
C THR A 236 4.03 -16.49 21.30
N GLY A 237 5.12 -15.76 21.41
CA GLY A 237 6.46 -16.32 21.64
C GLY A 237 7.10 -16.90 20.37
N LEU A 238 8.23 -17.61 20.54
CA LEU A 238 8.89 -18.32 19.46
C LEU A 238 8.18 -19.64 19.13
N ASN A 239 8.19 -19.99 17.84
CA ASN A 239 7.61 -21.24 17.36
C ASN A 239 8.42 -22.46 17.83
N LEU A 240 7.90 -23.19 18.80
CA LEU A 240 8.50 -24.44 19.33
C LEU A 240 8.03 -25.70 18.57
N ARG A 241 7.01 -25.59 17.69
CA ARG A 241 6.48 -26.73 16.94
C ARG A 241 7.54 -27.47 16.11
N PRO A 242 8.52 -26.78 15.47
CA PRO A 242 9.56 -27.46 14.70
C PRO A 242 10.36 -28.48 15.48
N LEU A 243 10.59 -28.27 16.79
CA LEU A 243 11.29 -29.22 17.66
C LEU A 243 10.54 -30.56 17.82
N LEU A 244 9.22 -30.56 17.67
CA LEU A 244 8.40 -31.77 17.67
C LEU A 244 8.18 -32.37 16.27
N ALA A 245 8.10 -31.51 15.26
CA ALA A 245 7.64 -31.89 13.93
C ALA A 245 8.75 -32.43 13.01
N TYR A 246 10.01 -32.03 13.21
CA TYR A 246 11.12 -32.30 12.29
C TYR A 246 12.28 -32.97 12.99
N ASP A 247 12.94 -33.92 12.31
CA ASP A 247 14.12 -34.63 12.79
C ASP A 247 15.43 -33.94 12.34
N ASP A 248 15.48 -33.46 11.10
CA ASP A 248 16.65 -32.75 10.57
C ASP A 248 16.80 -31.38 11.23
N PRO A 249 17.97 -31.07 11.86
CA PRO A 249 18.21 -29.76 12.44
C PRO A 249 18.08 -28.60 11.44
N PHE A 250 18.29 -28.81 10.15
CA PHE A 250 18.09 -27.76 9.15
C PHE A 250 16.61 -27.47 8.87
N ASP A 251 15.76 -28.48 8.95
CA ASP A 251 14.30 -28.24 8.89
C ASP A 251 13.83 -27.50 10.15
N ILE A 252 14.38 -27.86 11.31
CA ILE A 252 14.10 -27.12 12.56
C ILE A 252 14.55 -25.67 12.43
N MET A 253 15.76 -25.41 11.91
CA MET A 253 16.26 -24.06 11.68
C MET A 253 15.34 -23.27 10.75
N ALA A 254 14.96 -23.84 9.60
CA ALA A 254 14.09 -23.17 8.63
C ALA A 254 12.74 -22.80 9.24
N HIS A 255 12.07 -23.77 9.85
CA HIS A 255 10.72 -23.60 10.38
C HIS A 255 10.67 -22.77 11.68
N SER A 256 11.77 -22.70 12.44
CA SER A 256 11.88 -21.79 13.59
C SER A 256 11.93 -20.33 13.19
N MET A 257 12.24 -20.02 11.92
CA MET A 257 12.13 -18.64 11.40
C MET A 257 10.69 -18.15 11.33
N VAL A 258 9.72 -19.04 11.19
CA VAL A 258 8.30 -18.70 11.13
C VAL A 258 7.80 -18.35 12.54
N GLY A 259 7.39 -17.11 12.75
CA GLY A 259 7.04 -16.57 14.06
C GLY A 259 8.24 -16.03 14.87
N SER A 260 9.43 -15.96 14.27
CA SER A 260 10.62 -15.42 14.95
C SER A 260 10.66 -13.89 15.04
N GLU A 261 9.87 -13.18 14.26
CA GLU A 261 9.80 -11.72 14.26
C GLU A 261 11.17 -11.04 14.09
N GLY A 262 12.09 -11.71 13.38
CA GLY A 262 13.45 -11.22 13.16
C GLY A 262 14.38 -11.28 14.37
N THR A 263 14.05 -12.09 15.37
CA THR A 263 14.88 -12.26 16.58
C THR A 263 15.91 -13.38 16.46
N LEU A 264 15.82 -14.25 15.44
CA LEU A 264 16.71 -15.40 15.27
C LEU A 264 17.76 -15.19 14.17
N ALA A 265 17.35 -14.85 12.96
CA ALA A 265 18.23 -14.63 11.82
C ALA A 265 17.55 -13.76 10.76
N PHE A 266 18.29 -13.37 9.72
CA PHE A 266 17.72 -12.75 8.53
C PHE A 266 17.30 -13.81 7.51
N LEU A 267 16.05 -13.75 7.04
CA LEU A 267 15.52 -14.60 5.98
C LEU A 267 15.84 -13.97 4.62
N SER A 268 16.88 -14.46 3.93
CA SER A 268 17.30 -13.93 2.63
C SER A 268 16.51 -14.50 1.46
N GLU A 269 16.02 -15.72 1.59
CA GLU A 269 15.19 -16.40 0.60
C GLU A 269 14.35 -17.50 1.28
N VAL A 270 13.14 -17.72 0.77
CA VAL A 270 12.25 -18.79 1.24
C VAL A 270 11.64 -19.53 0.05
N THR A 271 11.61 -20.85 0.12
CA THR A 271 10.84 -21.70 -0.80
C THR A 271 9.52 -22.07 -0.15
N MET A 272 8.42 -21.71 -0.80
CA MET A 272 7.06 -21.93 -0.31
C MET A 272 6.28 -22.82 -1.26
N LYS A 273 5.42 -23.70 -0.72
CA LYS A 273 4.40 -24.41 -1.50
C LYS A 273 3.35 -23.42 -1.99
N THR A 274 2.77 -23.69 -3.15
CA THR A 274 1.60 -22.98 -3.68
C THR A 274 0.38 -23.88 -3.62
N LEU A 275 -0.82 -23.31 -3.60
CA LEU A 275 -2.08 -24.05 -3.66
C LEU A 275 -2.83 -23.77 -4.96
N HIS A 276 -3.77 -24.64 -5.31
CA HIS A 276 -4.68 -24.38 -6.42
C HIS A 276 -5.64 -23.24 -6.11
N ASP A 277 -5.90 -22.38 -7.09
CA ASP A 277 -6.99 -21.41 -7.04
C ASP A 277 -8.26 -22.09 -7.56
N TYR A 278 -9.21 -22.37 -6.67
CA TYR A 278 -10.43 -23.06 -7.01
C TYR A 278 -11.31 -22.22 -7.93
N LYS A 279 -11.77 -22.82 -9.00
CA LYS A 279 -12.61 -22.17 -10.01
C LYS A 279 -14.01 -21.86 -9.47
N TYR A 280 -14.57 -22.79 -8.71
CA TYR A 280 -15.94 -22.69 -8.20
C TYR A 280 -15.94 -22.25 -6.75
N LYS A 281 -16.58 -21.12 -6.49
CA LYS A 281 -16.64 -20.46 -5.18
C LYS A 281 -18.05 -19.96 -4.91
N ALA A 282 -18.50 -20.07 -3.68
CA ALA A 282 -19.75 -19.46 -3.24
C ALA A 282 -19.60 -18.86 -1.85
N SER A 283 -20.25 -17.74 -1.61
CA SER A 283 -20.29 -17.09 -0.29
C SER A 283 -21.71 -16.74 0.11
N ALA A 284 -21.96 -16.72 1.42
CA ALA A 284 -23.20 -16.26 2.02
C ALA A 284 -22.89 -15.39 3.24
N MET A 285 -23.67 -14.32 3.42
CA MET A 285 -23.72 -13.59 4.68
C MET A 285 -24.91 -14.13 5.48
N VAL A 286 -24.64 -14.81 6.60
CA VAL A 286 -25.63 -15.49 7.44
C VAL A 286 -25.82 -14.66 8.70
N TYR A 287 -27.06 -14.23 8.97
CA TYR A 287 -27.39 -13.33 10.09
C TYR A 287 -28.11 -14.08 11.21
N PHE A 288 -27.59 -13.98 12.42
CA PHE A 288 -28.10 -14.63 13.64
C PHE A 288 -28.66 -13.58 14.60
N LEU A 289 -29.68 -13.99 15.38
CA LEU A 289 -30.31 -13.12 16.35
C LEU A 289 -29.50 -12.94 17.65
N THR A 290 -28.45 -13.77 17.86
CA THR A 290 -27.54 -13.61 19.00
C THR A 290 -26.10 -13.94 18.60
N MET A 291 -25.15 -13.29 19.23
CA MET A 291 -23.73 -13.58 19.05
C MET A 291 -23.36 -14.99 19.47
N LYS A 292 -23.91 -15.47 20.60
CA LYS A 292 -23.65 -16.83 21.08
C LYS A 292 -24.09 -17.88 20.06
N GLU A 293 -25.28 -17.76 19.51
CA GLU A 293 -25.81 -18.70 18.50
C GLU A 293 -25.00 -18.66 17.19
N SER A 294 -24.51 -17.49 16.80
CA SER A 294 -23.60 -17.39 15.64
C SER A 294 -22.30 -18.18 15.85
N CYS A 295 -21.73 -18.11 17.04
CA CYS A 295 -20.53 -18.88 17.40
C CYS A 295 -20.82 -20.39 17.50
N GLU A 296 -21.97 -20.80 18.06
CA GLU A 296 -22.42 -22.20 18.08
C GLU A 296 -22.58 -22.76 16.66
N ALA A 297 -23.09 -21.96 15.73
CA ALA A 297 -23.17 -22.33 14.32
C ALA A 297 -21.78 -22.52 13.69
N VAL A 298 -20.81 -21.69 14.04
CA VAL A 298 -19.42 -21.85 13.58
C VAL A 298 -18.82 -23.15 14.12
N VAL A 299 -19.03 -23.47 15.41
CA VAL A 299 -18.61 -24.75 16.01
C VAL A 299 -19.22 -25.93 15.27
N ALA A 300 -20.51 -25.87 14.95
CA ALA A 300 -21.22 -26.93 14.20
C ALA A 300 -20.62 -27.06 12.76
N MET A 301 -20.42 -25.95 12.07
CA MET A 301 -19.83 -25.93 10.73
C MET A 301 -18.38 -26.46 10.71
N LYS A 302 -17.60 -26.23 11.77
CA LYS A 302 -16.21 -26.75 11.89
C LYS A 302 -16.18 -28.28 12.00
N LYS A 303 -17.23 -28.89 12.51
CA LYS A 303 -17.38 -30.33 12.66
C LYS A 303 -17.88 -31.04 11.40
N LEU A 304 -18.29 -30.28 10.36
CA LEU A 304 -18.70 -30.86 9.08
C LEU A 304 -17.48 -31.50 8.37
N LYS A 305 -17.64 -32.76 7.97
CA LYS A 305 -16.65 -33.49 7.20
C LYS A 305 -17.18 -33.71 5.78
N SER A 306 -16.32 -33.61 4.78
CA SER A 306 -16.62 -34.16 3.47
C SER A 306 -16.66 -35.67 3.57
N GLY A 307 -17.59 -36.34 2.86
CA GLY A 307 -17.90 -37.78 3.02
C GLY A 307 -16.79 -38.79 2.69
N GLU A 308 -15.54 -38.35 2.50
CA GLU A 308 -14.36 -39.20 2.39
C GLU A 308 -13.62 -39.24 3.72
N GLU A 309 -13.52 -40.44 4.29
CA GLU A 309 -12.73 -40.77 5.47
C GLU A 309 -11.23 -40.62 5.22
N ASP A 310 -10.73 -39.43 5.02
CA ASP A 310 -9.28 -39.25 4.94
C ASP A 310 -8.75 -38.50 6.16
N LEU A 311 -8.00 -39.25 6.99
CA LEU A 311 -7.34 -38.81 8.24
C LEU A 311 -6.28 -37.74 8.05
N LYS A 312 -6.03 -37.28 6.82
CA LYS A 312 -5.21 -36.13 6.48
C LYS A 312 -6.11 -34.98 6.07
N MET A 313 -6.48 -34.15 7.05
CA MET A 313 -7.09 -32.85 6.76
C MET A 313 -6.14 -32.02 5.91
N SER A 314 -6.23 -32.15 4.59
CA SER A 314 -5.64 -31.20 3.68
C SER A 314 -6.55 -29.98 3.59
N ALA A 315 -5.99 -28.78 3.40
CA ALA A 315 -6.74 -27.56 3.16
C ALA A 315 -7.73 -27.68 1.97
N GLU A 316 -7.62 -28.74 1.19
CA GLU A 316 -8.39 -29.03 -0.02
C GLU A 316 -9.75 -29.69 0.28
N ASN A 317 -9.91 -30.38 1.41
CA ASN A 317 -11.12 -31.19 1.71
C ASN A 317 -12.10 -30.53 2.67
N LEU A 318 -11.91 -29.30 3.06
CA LEU A 318 -12.81 -28.60 3.96
C LEU A 318 -14.17 -28.31 3.30
N VAL A 319 -15.29 -28.62 4.01
CA VAL A 319 -16.64 -28.27 3.57
C VAL A 319 -16.82 -26.75 3.63
N VAL A 320 -16.45 -26.13 4.74
CA VAL A 320 -16.40 -24.68 4.91
C VAL A 320 -14.96 -24.22 4.78
N LYS A 321 -14.71 -23.24 3.90
CA LYS A 321 -13.36 -22.71 3.68
C LYS A 321 -13.00 -21.61 4.67
N SER A 322 -13.95 -20.73 4.94
CA SER A 322 -13.83 -19.68 5.95
C SER A 322 -15.20 -19.29 6.52
N ALA A 323 -15.22 -18.84 7.77
CA ALA A 323 -16.35 -18.24 8.41
C ALA A 323 -15.88 -17.05 9.26
N GLU A 324 -16.29 -15.85 8.82
CA GLU A 324 -15.87 -14.57 9.38
C GLU A 324 -17.01 -13.98 10.20
N MET A 325 -16.80 -13.79 11.51
CA MET A 325 -17.79 -13.16 12.37
C MET A 325 -17.72 -11.63 12.29
N LEU A 326 -18.87 -10.99 12.26
CA LEU A 326 -19.07 -9.55 12.33
C LEU A 326 -20.14 -9.25 13.38
N ASP A 327 -19.74 -8.57 14.46
CA ASP A 327 -20.70 -8.14 15.48
C ASP A 327 -21.58 -6.97 15.00
N TYR A 328 -22.59 -6.60 15.76
CA TYR A 328 -23.51 -5.52 15.39
C TYR A 328 -22.81 -4.17 15.18
N LYS A 329 -21.72 -3.88 15.90
CA LYS A 329 -20.95 -2.63 15.74
C LYS A 329 -20.18 -2.65 14.44
N SER A 330 -19.60 -3.79 14.07
CA SER A 330 -18.96 -3.99 12.78
C SER A 330 -19.96 -3.75 11.64
N LEU A 331 -21.15 -4.35 11.71
CA LEU A 331 -22.22 -4.17 10.71
C LEU A 331 -22.69 -2.71 10.65
N SER A 332 -22.86 -2.07 11.81
CA SER A 332 -23.25 -0.66 11.90
C SER A 332 -22.18 0.27 11.29
N SER A 333 -20.91 -0.05 11.48
CA SER A 333 -19.80 0.80 11.02
C SER A 333 -19.74 0.95 9.50
N VAL A 334 -20.27 -0.03 8.77
CA VAL A 334 -20.25 -0.10 7.30
C VAL A 334 -21.64 0.10 6.67
N ASP A 335 -22.63 0.53 7.47
CA ASP A 335 -24.02 0.73 7.03
C ASP A 335 -24.59 -0.52 6.32
N ASP A 336 -24.38 -1.71 6.92
CA ASP A 336 -24.87 -2.96 6.33
C ASP A 336 -26.39 -2.91 6.08
N PRO A 337 -26.84 -3.20 4.85
CA PRO A 337 -28.27 -3.03 4.51
C PRO A 337 -29.22 -3.90 5.32
N VAL A 338 -28.78 -5.12 5.70
CA VAL A 338 -29.60 -6.04 6.50
C VAL A 338 -29.66 -5.58 7.95
N PHE A 339 -28.55 -5.07 8.49
CA PHE A 339 -28.52 -4.45 9.82
C PHE A 339 -29.40 -3.20 9.88
N LEU A 340 -29.40 -2.38 8.85
CA LEU A 340 -30.30 -1.21 8.78
C LEU A 340 -31.78 -1.61 8.72
N GLN A 341 -32.12 -2.74 8.08
CA GLN A 341 -33.47 -3.28 8.10
C GLN A 341 -33.80 -3.88 9.45
N TYR A 342 -32.89 -4.63 10.09
CA TYR A 342 -33.07 -5.18 11.45
C TYR A 342 -33.39 -4.08 12.44
N LYS A 343 -32.69 -2.94 12.42
CA LYS A 343 -33.04 -1.80 13.29
C LYS A 343 -34.49 -1.35 13.15
N LYS A 344 -34.97 -1.23 11.91
CA LYS A 344 -36.37 -0.86 11.64
C LYS A 344 -37.35 -1.90 12.17
N ASP A 345 -37.01 -3.20 12.08
CA ASP A 345 -37.86 -4.28 12.54
C ASP A 345 -37.88 -4.39 14.07
N VAL A 346 -36.75 -4.09 14.74
CA VAL A 346 -36.66 -3.96 16.20
C VAL A 346 -37.54 -2.79 16.67
N ASP A 347 -37.38 -1.60 16.09
CA ASP A 347 -38.15 -0.40 16.45
C ASP A 347 -39.66 -0.56 16.20
N ALA A 348 -40.02 -1.40 15.23
CA ALA A 348 -41.41 -1.76 14.94
C ALA A 348 -41.94 -2.91 15.80
N GLY A 349 -41.15 -3.43 16.76
CA GLY A 349 -41.55 -4.53 17.64
C GLY A 349 -41.74 -5.88 16.95
N LYS A 350 -41.12 -6.10 15.81
CA LYS A 350 -41.25 -7.35 15.05
C LYS A 350 -40.30 -8.45 15.50
N ILE A 351 -39.29 -8.11 16.31
CA ILE A 351 -38.28 -9.07 16.78
C ILE A 351 -38.67 -9.49 18.20
N PRO A 352 -39.06 -10.73 18.42
CA PRO A 352 -39.53 -11.20 19.75
C PRO A 352 -38.38 -11.10 20.78
N GLY A 353 -38.69 -10.53 21.96
CA GLY A 353 -37.78 -10.45 23.09
C GLY A 353 -36.67 -9.39 22.96
N VAL A 354 -36.76 -8.52 21.97
CA VAL A 354 -35.81 -7.39 21.77
C VAL A 354 -36.59 -6.06 21.94
N GLU A 355 -36.13 -5.21 22.85
CA GLU A 355 -36.75 -3.91 23.09
C GLU A 355 -36.42 -2.91 21.99
N PRO A 356 -37.34 -1.99 21.63
CA PRO A 356 -37.03 -0.90 20.67
C PRO A 356 -35.80 -0.10 21.10
N GLY A 357 -34.88 0.09 20.17
CA GLY A 357 -33.59 0.77 20.40
C GLY A 357 -32.46 -0.17 20.83
N ASP A 358 -32.73 -1.43 21.14
CA ASP A 358 -31.69 -2.42 21.42
C ASP A 358 -31.30 -3.19 20.16
N TYR A 359 -30.17 -2.85 19.57
CA TYR A 359 -29.67 -3.46 18.34
C TYR A 359 -28.47 -4.39 18.56
N HIS A 360 -28.11 -4.68 19.82
CA HIS A 360 -26.86 -5.32 20.21
C HIS A 360 -26.77 -6.82 19.82
N ASN A 361 -27.87 -7.44 19.46
CA ASN A 361 -27.93 -8.87 19.30
C ASN A 361 -27.55 -9.39 17.90
N LEU A 362 -27.81 -8.62 16.82
CA LEU A 362 -27.57 -9.10 15.47
C LEU A 362 -26.09 -9.33 15.21
N THR A 363 -25.74 -10.53 14.76
CA THR A 363 -24.38 -10.91 14.38
C THR A 363 -24.41 -11.59 13.03
N ALA A 364 -23.43 -11.33 12.17
CA ALA A 364 -23.32 -11.99 10.87
C ALA A 364 -22.09 -12.91 10.82
N ILE A 365 -22.23 -14.02 10.10
CA ILE A 365 -21.13 -14.90 9.69
C ILE A 365 -21.03 -14.88 8.16
N LEU A 366 -19.95 -14.32 7.65
CA LEU A 366 -19.61 -14.43 6.22
C LEU A 366 -18.95 -15.78 5.99
N THR A 367 -19.65 -16.67 5.33
CA THR A 367 -19.21 -18.05 5.07
C THR A 367 -18.83 -18.21 3.61
N GLU A 368 -17.67 -18.82 3.34
CA GLU A 368 -17.21 -19.18 2.00
C GLU A 368 -16.96 -20.69 1.90
N THR A 369 -17.35 -21.27 0.76
CA THR A 369 -17.00 -22.63 0.36
C THR A 369 -16.47 -22.67 -1.07
N LYS A 370 -15.64 -23.65 -1.38
CA LYS A 370 -14.97 -23.81 -2.68
C LYS A 370 -15.00 -25.27 -3.12
N GLY A 371 -15.11 -25.49 -4.42
CA GLY A 371 -15.08 -26.81 -5.03
C GLY A 371 -14.13 -26.90 -6.21
N ILE A 372 -13.59 -28.10 -6.45
CA ILE A 372 -12.81 -28.41 -7.67
C ILE A 372 -13.77 -28.53 -8.85
N THR A 373 -14.93 -29.15 -8.64
CA THR A 373 -16.03 -29.22 -9.61
C THR A 373 -17.25 -28.43 -9.09
N HIS A 374 -18.16 -28.07 -9.98
CA HIS A 374 -19.39 -27.40 -9.63
C HIS A 374 -20.33 -28.27 -8.77
N GLU A 375 -20.38 -29.58 -9.08
CA GLU A 375 -21.14 -30.55 -8.28
C GLU A 375 -20.66 -30.59 -6.84
N GLN A 376 -19.33 -30.67 -6.62
CA GLN A 376 -18.74 -30.64 -5.29
C GLN A 376 -19.09 -29.34 -4.55
N LEU A 377 -19.09 -28.20 -5.23
CA LEU A 377 -19.51 -26.93 -4.62
C LEU A 377 -20.97 -26.99 -4.16
N LEU A 378 -21.89 -27.47 -5.00
CA LEU A 378 -23.31 -27.57 -4.67
C LEU A 378 -23.58 -28.54 -3.51
N GLU A 379 -22.87 -29.68 -3.46
CA GLU A 379 -22.94 -30.62 -2.33
C GLU A 379 -22.50 -29.99 -1.02
N LYS A 380 -21.38 -29.26 -1.03
CA LYS A 380 -20.90 -28.52 0.15
C LYS A 380 -21.91 -27.46 0.59
N ILE A 381 -22.48 -26.69 -0.33
CA ILE A 381 -23.52 -25.69 -0.03
C ILE A 381 -24.73 -26.36 0.62
N ALA A 382 -25.20 -27.49 0.08
CA ALA A 382 -26.34 -28.24 0.66
C ALA A 382 -26.03 -28.70 2.09
N THR A 383 -24.84 -29.23 2.34
CA THR A 383 -24.37 -29.68 3.66
C THR A 383 -24.34 -28.52 4.66
N ILE A 384 -23.84 -27.34 4.25
CA ILE A 384 -23.79 -26.15 5.11
C ILE A 384 -25.20 -25.66 5.41
N LYS A 385 -26.08 -25.57 4.39
CA LYS A 385 -27.48 -25.15 4.58
C LYS A 385 -28.23 -26.09 5.51
N ASP A 386 -27.96 -27.38 5.42
CA ASP A 386 -28.59 -28.38 6.32
C ASP A 386 -28.14 -28.19 7.77
N CYS A 387 -26.84 -27.96 7.99
CA CYS A 387 -26.30 -27.64 9.30
C CYS A 387 -26.92 -26.36 9.89
N LEU A 388 -27.18 -25.34 9.09
CA LEU A 388 -27.73 -24.07 9.53
C LEU A 388 -29.24 -24.14 9.93
N LYS A 389 -29.98 -25.17 9.53
CA LYS A 389 -31.45 -25.32 9.88
C LYS A 389 -31.72 -25.38 11.36
N GLN A 390 -30.77 -25.80 12.19
CA GLN A 390 -30.93 -25.91 13.62
C GLN A 390 -30.80 -24.58 14.38
N PHE A 391 -30.47 -23.47 13.69
CA PHE A 391 -30.22 -22.16 14.29
C PHE A 391 -31.27 -21.14 13.87
N ASN A 392 -31.51 -20.15 14.72
CA ASN A 392 -32.48 -19.08 14.47
C ASN A 392 -31.83 -17.97 13.63
N LEU A 393 -32.03 -17.99 12.33
CA LEU A 393 -31.54 -17.00 11.41
C LEU A 393 -32.51 -15.81 11.31
N TYR A 394 -32.01 -14.59 11.29
CA TYR A 394 -32.81 -13.39 11.02
C TYR A 394 -33.41 -13.41 9.60
N ILE A 395 -32.62 -13.82 8.61
CA ILE A 395 -33.06 -14.08 7.24
C ILE A 395 -32.47 -15.40 6.74
N PRO A 396 -33.11 -16.09 5.78
CA PRO A 396 -32.58 -17.34 5.23
C PRO A 396 -31.17 -17.20 4.66
N ALA A 397 -30.30 -18.19 4.87
CA ALA A 397 -28.95 -18.22 4.34
C ALA A 397 -28.95 -18.50 2.83
N GLU A 398 -28.49 -17.53 2.03
CA GLU A 398 -28.41 -17.65 0.58
C GLU A 398 -26.96 -17.59 0.08
N PHE A 399 -26.49 -18.73 -0.46
CA PHE A 399 -25.18 -18.82 -1.09
C PHE A 399 -25.26 -18.33 -2.54
N THR A 400 -24.32 -17.51 -2.93
CA THR A 400 -24.21 -16.99 -4.30
C THR A 400 -22.83 -17.30 -4.90
N GLU A 401 -22.83 -17.68 -6.17
CA GLU A 401 -21.64 -17.87 -6.98
C GLU A 401 -21.30 -16.61 -7.80
N ASP A 402 -22.20 -15.61 -7.83
CA ASP A 402 -21.99 -14.38 -8.59
C ASP A 402 -20.93 -13.49 -7.92
N PRO A 403 -19.76 -13.28 -8.56
CA PRO A 403 -18.69 -12.43 -8.04
C PRO A 403 -19.11 -10.99 -7.75
N ALA A 404 -20.12 -10.47 -8.48
CA ALA A 404 -20.63 -9.12 -8.28
C ALA A 404 -21.45 -9.01 -6.98
N VAL A 405 -22.04 -10.12 -6.52
CA VAL A 405 -22.82 -10.20 -5.28
C VAL A 405 -21.91 -10.54 -4.10
N TYR A 406 -21.20 -11.67 -4.14
CA TYR A 406 -20.35 -12.06 -3.02
C TYR A 406 -19.17 -11.07 -2.82
N GLY A 407 -18.71 -10.41 -3.87
CA GLY A 407 -17.72 -9.33 -3.75
C GLY A 407 -18.17 -8.18 -2.85
N LYS A 408 -19.48 -7.89 -2.77
CA LYS A 408 -20.04 -6.91 -1.82
C LYS A 408 -19.93 -7.39 -0.37
N TYR A 409 -20.17 -8.68 -0.10
CA TYR A 409 -20.01 -9.24 1.25
C TYR A 409 -18.57 -9.10 1.75
N TRP A 410 -17.60 -9.44 0.88
CA TRP A 410 -16.17 -9.27 1.19
C TRP A 410 -15.76 -7.81 1.30
N ALA A 411 -16.39 -6.91 0.54
CA ALA A 411 -16.18 -5.46 0.68
C ALA A 411 -16.70 -4.93 2.02
N ILE A 412 -17.84 -5.40 2.51
CA ILE A 412 -18.36 -5.13 3.86
C ILE A 412 -17.31 -5.53 4.91
N ARG A 413 -16.85 -6.80 4.87
CA ARG A 413 -15.86 -7.32 5.82
C ARG A 413 -14.55 -6.52 5.82
N SER A 414 -14.03 -6.21 4.64
CA SER A 414 -12.79 -5.44 4.51
C SER A 414 -12.96 -3.96 4.82
N GLY A 415 -14.19 -3.45 4.79
CA GLY A 415 -14.55 -2.06 5.08
C GLY A 415 -14.59 -1.71 6.57
N ILE A 416 -14.68 -2.70 7.48
CA ILE A 416 -14.82 -2.47 8.92
C ILE A 416 -13.66 -1.62 9.47
N PHE A 417 -12.43 -2.05 9.28
CA PHE A 417 -11.26 -1.32 9.78
C PHE A 417 -11.13 0.09 9.20
N PRO A 418 -11.26 0.30 7.88
CA PRO A 418 -11.32 1.65 7.32
C PRO A 418 -12.44 2.52 7.89
N SER A 419 -13.61 1.95 8.13
CA SER A 419 -14.75 2.68 8.66
C SER A 419 -14.53 3.13 10.09
N VAL A 420 -14.22 2.19 11.00
CA VAL A 420 -13.92 2.50 12.41
C VAL A 420 -12.76 3.48 12.53
N GLY A 421 -11.65 3.22 11.81
CA GLY A 421 -10.50 4.11 11.80
C GLY A 421 -10.81 5.50 11.20
N GLY A 422 -11.72 5.57 10.23
CA GLY A 422 -12.16 6.82 9.58
C GLY A 422 -13.05 7.69 10.46
N THR A 423 -13.90 7.09 11.29
CA THR A 423 -14.84 7.81 12.16
C THR A 423 -14.25 8.19 13.52
N ARG A 424 -13.14 7.56 13.93
CA ARG A 424 -12.53 7.78 15.25
C ARG A 424 -12.23 9.25 15.56
N PRO A 425 -12.19 9.66 16.83
CA PRO A 425 -11.78 11.00 17.26
C PRO A 425 -10.34 11.32 16.78
N ILE A 426 -10.09 12.57 16.39
CA ILE A 426 -8.76 13.04 15.98
C ILE A 426 -7.81 12.98 17.18
N GLY A 427 -6.57 12.50 16.94
CA GLY A 427 -5.55 12.36 18.00
C GLY A 427 -5.64 11.05 18.78
N THR A 428 -6.50 10.11 18.35
CA THR A 428 -6.53 8.73 18.87
C THR A 428 -5.83 7.77 17.91
N SER A 429 -5.33 6.64 18.42
CA SER A 429 -4.90 5.48 17.65
C SER A 429 -6.08 4.54 17.42
N CYS A 430 -6.09 3.88 16.27
CA CYS A 430 -6.96 2.75 16.01
C CYS A 430 -6.12 1.48 16.25
N LEU A 431 -6.34 0.84 17.38
CA LEU A 431 -5.64 -0.38 17.77
C LEU A 431 -6.42 -1.59 17.26
N ILE A 432 -5.68 -2.59 16.80
CA ILE A 432 -6.26 -3.89 16.44
C ILE A 432 -5.49 -4.93 17.23
N GLU A 433 -6.18 -5.53 18.19
CA GLU A 433 -5.68 -6.66 18.94
C GLU A 433 -6.30 -7.95 18.40
N ASP A 434 -5.62 -9.07 18.65
CA ASP A 434 -6.16 -10.38 18.27
C ASP A 434 -5.89 -11.43 19.34
N VAL A 435 -6.87 -12.32 19.53
CA VAL A 435 -6.79 -13.44 20.43
C VAL A 435 -7.34 -14.68 19.76
N ALA A 436 -6.97 -15.87 20.25
CA ALA A 436 -7.61 -17.10 19.79
C ALA A 436 -8.04 -17.98 20.96
N PHE A 437 -9.18 -18.63 20.76
CA PHE A 437 -9.78 -19.59 21.68
C PHE A 437 -9.89 -20.97 21.00
N HIS A 438 -9.97 -22.02 21.81
CA HIS A 438 -10.37 -23.32 21.28
C HIS A 438 -11.80 -23.24 20.77
N ILE A 439 -12.09 -23.94 19.69
CA ILE A 439 -13.35 -23.76 18.95
C ILE A 439 -14.59 -24.05 19.81
N ASP A 440 -14.51 -25.01 20.71
CA ASP A 440 -15.65 -25.37 21.60
C ASP A 440 -15.90 -24.31 22.69
N ASP A 441 -14.91 -23.48 23.04
CA ASP A 441 -15.03 -22.39 24.02
C ASP A 441 -15.55 -21.09 23.39
N LEU A 442 -15.56 -21.02 22.07
CA LEU A 442 -15.82 -19.79 21.32
C LEU A 442 -17.14 -19.08 21.70
N PRO A 443 -18.29 -19.79 21.88
CA PRO A 443 -19.55 -19.14 22.18
C PRO A 443 -19.55 -18.35 23.51
N GLU A 444 -18.91 -18.89 24.55
CA GLU A 444 -18.86 -18.23 25.85
C GLU A 444 -17.72 -17.21 25.94
N ALA A 445 -16.55 -17.55 25.42
CA ALA A 445 -15.40 -16.67 25.42
C ALA A 445 -15.68 -15.36 24.68
N THR A 446 -16.39 -15.41 23.55
CA THR A 446 -16.74 -14.22 22.76
C THR A 446 -17.62 -13.25 23.55
N VAL A 447 -18.68 -13.76 24.21
CA VAL A 447 -19.59 -12.95 25.02
C VAL A 447 -18.85 -12.30 26.21
N LYS A 448 -17.99 -13.08 26.89
CA LYS A 448 -17.17 -12.54 27.98
C LYS A 448 -16.19 -11.49 27.52
N LEU A 449 -15.52 -11.70 26.38
CA LEU A 449 -14.59 -10.72 25.80
C LEU A 449 -15.30 -9.41 25.45
N GLN A 450 -16.48 -9.49 24.82
CA GLN A 450 -17.27 -8.30 24.49
C GLN A 450 -17.65 -7.52 25.75
N LYS A 451 -18.13 -8.22 26.79
CA LYS A 451 -18.48 -7.60 28.07
C LYS A 451 -17.27 -6.96 28.73
N LEU A 452 -16.12 -7.66 28.80
CA LEU A 452 -14.89 -7.16 29.41
C LEU A 452 -14.45 -5.84 28.77
N ILE A 453 -14.42 -5.77 27.44
CA ILE A 453 -14.03 -4.58 26.68
C ILE A 453 -14.97 -3.41 26.98
N ALA A 454 -16.28 -3.67 27.04
CA ALA A 454 -17.29 -2.66 27.38
C ALA A 454 -17.16 -2.18 28.83
N ASP A 455 -16.93 -3.09 29.80
CA ASP A 455 -16.73 -2.76 31.22
C ASP A 455 -15.53 -1.81 31.44
N HIS A 456 -14.53 -1.81 30.53
CA HIS A 456 -13.42 -0.84 30.52
C HIS A 456 -13.71 0.46 29.73
N GLY A 457 -14.98 0.69 29.35
CA GLY A 457 -15.43 1.93 28.70
C GLY A 457 -15.03 2.04 27.22
N TYR A 458 -14.87 0.89 26.52
CA TYR A 458 -14.67 0.85 25.06
C TYR A 458 -15.98 0.50 24.36
N ASP A 459 -17.00 1.34 24.56
CA ASP A 459 -18.34 1.11 24.01
C ASP A 459 -18.41 1.15 22.49
N ASP A 460 -17.40 1.72 21.83
CA ASP A 460 -17.26 1.78 20.38
C ASP A 460 -16.39 0.65 19.78
N ALA A 461 -15.88 -0.26 20.61
CA ALA A 461 -15.07 -1.37 20.14
C ALA A 461 -15.87 -2.36 19.28
N CYS A 462 -15.29 -2.78 18.17
CA CYS A 462 -15.84 -3.81 17.27
C CYS A 462 -15.11 -5.13 17.49
N ILE A 463 -15.86 -6.25 17.55
CA ILE A 463 -15.31 -7.61 17.55
C ILE A 463 -15.66 -8.27 16.22
N TYR A 464 -14.65 -8.71 15.49
CA TYR A 464 -14.80 -9.43 14.23
C TYR A 464 -13.60 -10.34 13.99
N GLY A 465 -13.70 -11.29 13.08
CA GLY A 465 -12.52 -12.09 12.74
C GLY A 465 -12.82 -13.50 12.27
N HIS A 466 -11.75 -14.28 12.25
CA HIS A 466 -11.71 -15.63 11.69
C HIS A 466 -12.34 -16.64 12.67
N ALA A 467 -13.64 -16.54 12.88
CA ALA A 467 -14.37 -17.37 13.84
C ALA A 467 -14.16 -18.88 13.60
N PHE A 468 -14.03 -19.29 12.32
CA PHE A 468 -13.75 -20.67 11.95
C PHE A 468 -12.42 -21.22 12.53
N GLU A 469 -11.48 -20.33 12.86
CA GLU A 469 -10.20 -20.64 13.49
C GLU A 469 -10.14 -20.26 14.97
N GLY A 470 -11.28 -19.87 15.57
CA GLY A 470 -11.34 -19.38 16.95
C GLY A 470 -10.66 -18.03 17.17
N ASN A 471 -10.28 -17.32 16.12
CA ASN A 471 -9.49 -16.10 16.18
C ASN A 471 -10.36 -14.87 15.99
N TYR A 472 -10.31 -13.96 16.96
CA TYR A 472 -10.98 -12.67 16.91
C TYR A 472 -10.02 -11.50 16.95
N HIS A 473 -10.38 -10.48 16.17
CA HIS A 473 -9.82 -9.15 16.28
C HIS A 473 -10.80 -8.25 17.03
N PHE A 474 -10.28 -7.38 17.86
CA PHE A 474 -11.05 -6.28 18.41
C PHE A 474 -10.37 -4.95 18.13
N ILE A 475 -11.18 -3.99 17.64
CA ILE A 475 -10.69 -2.66 17.28
C ILE A 475 -11.07 -1.70 18.40
N LEU A 476 -10.07 -0.97 18.89
CA LEU A 476 -10.20 0.04 19.93
C LEU A 476 -9.78 1.41 19.42
N ASN A 477 -10.54 2.45 19.76
CA ASN A 477 -10.12 3.83 19.56
C ASN A 477 -9.51 4.34 20.88
N GLN A 478 -8.17 4.39 20.93
CA GLN A 478 -7.41 4.69 22.14
C GLN A 478 -6.59 5.97 21.99
N SER A 479 -6.71 6.87 22.96
CA SER A 479 -5.79 7.98 23.18
C SER A 479 -4.71 7.57 24.19
N PHE A 480 -3.50 8.07 23.99
CA PHE A 480 -2.39 7.89 24.95
C PHE A 480 -1.87 9.24 25.47
N LYS A 481 -2.74 10.28 25.49
CA LYS A 481 -2.34 11.63 25.86
C LYS A 481 -2.26 11.87 27.36
N SER A 482 -3.01 11.10 28.14
CA SER A 482 -3.03 11.19 29.60
C SER A 482 -2.66 9.88 30.28
N GLU A 483 -2.15 9.96 31.49
CA GLU A 483 -1.83 8.77 32.31
C GLU A 483 -3.08 7.91 32.57
N SER A 484 -4.24 8.53 32.75
CA SER A 484 -5.48 7.80 32.96
C SER A 484 -5.93 7.00 31.74
N GLU A 485 -5.71 7.50 30.53
CA GLU A 485 -5.98 6.76 29.28
C GLU A 485 -5.01 5.61 29.07
N VAL A 486 -3.72 5.80 29.37
CA VAL A 486 -2.70 4.74 29.35
C VAL A 486 -3.07 3.65 30.36
N LYS A 487 -3.42 4.03 31.58
CA LYS A 487 -3.80 3.09 32.64
C LYS A 487 -5.06 2.30 32.28
N ARG A 488 -6.08 2.95 31.70
CA ARG A 488 -7.29 2.25 31.22
C ARG A 488 -6.93 1.14 30.21
N TYR A 489 -6.06 1.46 29.25
CA TYR A 489 -5.60 0.46 28.28
C TYR A 489 -4.81 -0.66 28.94
N GLU A 490 -3.92 -0.32 29.88
CA GLU A 490 -3.13 -1.30 30.62
C GLU A 490 -4.02 -2.29 31.37
N GLU A 491 -4.97 -1.78 32.18
CA GLU A 491 -5.89 -2.59 32.97
C GLU A 491 -6.73 -3.51 32.08
N MET A 492 -7.30 -2.97 31.00
CA MET A 492 -8.08 -3.75 30.05
C MET A 492 -7.23 -4.89 29.44
N MET A 493 -6.01 -4.62 28.99
CA MET A 493 -5.17 -5.64 28.38
C MET A 493 -4.72 -6.72 29.38
N ARG A 494 -4.49 -6.38 30.65
CA ARG A 494 -4.20 -7.36 31.70
C ARG A 494 -5.41 -8.26 31.97
N ASP A 495 -6.62 -7.71 31.97
CA ASP A 495 -7.84 -8.48 32.14
C ASP A 495 -8.14 -9.36 30.93
N VAL A 496 -7.89 -8.88 29.70
CA VAL A 496 -7.94 -9.73 28.49
C VAL A 496 -6.93 -10.88 28.59
N ALA A 497 -5.70 -10.61 29.05
CA ALA A 497 -4.70 -11.65 29.21
C ALA A 497 -5.14 -12.71 30.23
N ARG A 498 -5.77 -12.28 31.33
CA ARG A 498 -6.32 -13.20 32.33
C ARG A 498 -7.44 -14.07 31.75
N LEU A 499 -8.44 -13.46 31.10
CA LEU A 499 -9.52 -14.17 30.44
C LEU A 499 -9.00 -15.23 29.47
N VAL A 500 -8.09 -14.84 28.56
CA VAL A 500 -7.56 -15.73 27.52
C VAL A 500 -6.74 -16.87 28.10
N VAL A 501 -5.86 -16.58 29.06
CA VAL A 501 -4.87 -17.58 29.55
C VAL A 501 -5.40 -18.41 30.69
N GLU A 502 -6.08 -17.82 31.69
CA GLU A 502 -6.51 -18.55 32.88
C GLU A 502 -7.83 -19.26 32.70
N GLU A 503 -8.80 -18.62 32.01
CA GLU A 503 -10.13 -19.21 31.87
C GLU A 503 -10.22 -20.17 30.67
N TYR A 504 -9.51 -19.90 29.56
CA TYR A 504 -9.69 -20.65 28.32
C TYR A 504 -8.40 -21.28 27.77
N ASP A 505 -7.25 -21.07 28.38
CA ASP A 505 -5.93 -21.53 27.87
C ASP A 505 -5.72 -21.22 26.38
N GLY A 506 -6.26 -20.11 25.91
CA GLY A 506 -6.20 -19.63 24.53
C GLY A 506 -4.84 -19.02 24.14
N SER A 507 -4.79 -18.27 23.05
CA SER A 507 -3.62 -17.57 22.58
C SER A 507 -3.81 -16.05 22.65
N LEU A 508 -2.84 -15.33 23.21
CA LEU A 508 -2.83 -13.87 23.30
C LEU A 508 -2.50 -13.19 21.98
N LYS A 509 -1.91 -13.91 21.05
CA LYS A 509 -1.69 -13.48 19.68
C LYS A 509 -1.91 -14.63 18.71
N ALA A 510 -2.94 -14.49 17.89
CA ALA A 510 -3.30 -15.49 16.91
C ALA A 510 -2.49 -15.35 15.61
N GLU A 511 -2.31 -14.11 15.10
CA GLU A 511 -1.66 -13.85 13.80
C GLU A 511 -0.86 -12.55 13.73
N HIS A 512 -1.07 -11.56 14.63
CA HIS A 512 -0.39 -10.26 14.54
C HIS A 512 1.05 -10.27 15.06
N GLY A 513 1.51 -11.39 15.64
CA GLY A 513 2.82 -11.52 16.28
C GLY A 513 2.86 -10.97 17.69
N THR A 514 3.80 -11.46 18.48
CA THR A 514 4.02 -11.05 19.87
C THR A 514 4.47 -9.59 19.97
N GLY A 515 5.48 -9.22 19.18
CA GLY A 515 6.07 -7.89 19.18
C GLY A 515 6.57 -7.46 20.54
N ARG A 516 6.51 -6.15 20.79
CA ARG A 516 6.70 -5.51 22.09
C ARG A 516 5.43 -5.55 22.92
N ASN A 517 4.29 -5.64 22.24
CA ASN A 517 2.97 -5.57 22.84
C ASN A 517 2.69 -6.74 23.82
N MET A 518 3.00 -7.97 23.39
CA MET A 518 2.76 -9.16 24.21
C MET A 518 4.02 -9.79 24.81
N ALA A 519 5.19 -9.18 24.61
CA ALA A 519 6.44 -9.70 25.19
C ALA A 519 6.36 -9.97 26.70
N PRO A 520 5.74 -9.11 27.56
CA PRO A 520 5.62 -9.37 28.99
C PRO A 520 4.73 -10.55 29.33
N PHE A 521 3.86 -10.96 28.42
CA PHE A 521 2.86 -12.01 28.66
C PHE A 521 3.27 -13.39 28.11
N VAL A 522 4.38 -13.51 27.37
CA VAL A 522 4.80 -14.79 26.77
C VAL A 522 5.01 -15.86 27.83
N LYS A 523 5.73 -15.54 28.90
CA LYS A 523 5.95 -16.47 30.03
C LYS A 523 4.64 -16.84 30.72
N TYR A 524 3.70 -15.90 30.83
CA TYR A 524 2.39 -16.11 31.44
C TYR A 524 1.55 -17.12 30.65
N GLU A 525 1.51 -17.00 29.33
CA GLU A 525 0.81 -17.92 28.45
C GLU A 525 1.48 -19.30 28.38
N TRP A 526 2.81 -19.34 28.19
CA TRP A 526 3.54 -20.57 27.87
C TRP A 526 4.04 -21.34 29.10
N LYS A 527 4.07 -20.74 30.28
CA LYS A 527 4.67 -21.23 31.54
C LYS A 527 6.20 -21.39 31.43
N ASP A 528 6.82 -21.75 32.54
CA ASP A 528 8.29 -21.72 32.70
C ASP A 528 9.03 -22.61 31.68
N LYS A 529 8.65 -23.87 31.54
CA LYS A 529 9.37 -24.83 30.70
C LYS A 529 9.44 -24.44 29.24
N ALA A 530 8.30 -24.02 28.69
CA ALA A 530 8.23 -23.61 27.30
C ALA A 530 8.95 -22.27 27.07
N TYR A 531 8.81 -21.34 28.01
CA TYR A 531 9.50 -20.03 27.92
C TYR A 531 11.02 -20.19 27.96
N GLU A 532 11.55 -21.07 28.83
CA GLU A 532 13.01 -21.37 28.88
C GLU A 532 13.47 -22.07 27.59
N ALA A 533 12.67 -22.97 27.01
CA ALA A 533 13.00 -23.57 25.71
C ALA A 533 13.06 -22.52 24.58
N MET A 534 12.17 -21.52 24.58
CA MET A 534 12.23 -20.39 23.66
C MET A 534 13.48 -19.53 23.86
N LYS A 535 13.86 -19.23 25.10
CA LYS A 535 15.07 -18.46 25.42
C LYS A 535 16.34 -19.21 24.98
N GLU A 536 16.39 -20.53 25.18
CA GLU A 536 17.49 -21.35 24.72
C GLU A 536 17.56 -21.36 23.19
N LEU A 537 16.45 -21.55 22.49
CA LEU A 537 16.41 -21.45 21.04
C LEU A 537 16.93 -20.08 20.55
N LYS A 538 16.49 -18.99 21.17
CA LYS A 538 17.01 -17.64 20.91
C LYS A 538 18.51 -17.57 21.10
N SER A 539 19.06 -18.10 22.23
CA SER A 539 20.47 -18.03 22.53
C SER A 539 21.36 -18.85 21.57
N ILE A 540 20.82 -19.90 20.97
CA ILE A 540 21.52 -20.68 19.93
C ILE A 540 21.74 -19.83 18.67
N PHE A 541 20.72 -19.08 18.23
CA PHE A 541 20.78 -18.26 17.02
C PHE A 541 21.44 -16.90 17.24
N ASP A 542 21.25 -16.30 18.39
CA ASP A 542 21.73 -14.95 18.74
C ASP A 542 22.34 -14.95 20.14
N PRO A 543 23.56 -15.48 20.29
CA PRO A 543 24.19 -15.63 21.60
C PRO A 543 24.52 -14.30 22.29
N GLU A 544 24.67 -13.21 21.52
CA GLU A 544 24.94 -11.88 22.08
C GLU A 544 23.65 -11.08 22.35
N GLY A 545 22.49 -11.57 21.92
CA GLY A 545 21.20 -10.93 22.13
C GLY A 545 21.03 -9.59 21.40
N LEU A 546 21.63 -9.42 20.22
CA LEU A 546 21.62 -8.16 19.46
C LEU A 546 20.43 -8.04 18.51
N LEU A 547 19.85 -9.17 18.07
CA LEU A 547 18.74 -9.19 17.10
C LEU A 547 17.43 -8.81 17.75
N ASN A 548 16.84 -7.74 17.26
CA ASN A 548 15.51 -7.26 17.56
C ASN A 548 15.16 -7.22 19.05
N GLN A 549 15.96 -6.53 19.83
CA GLN A 549 15.84 -6.47 21.29
C GLN A 549 14.47 -5.97 21.75
N GLY A 550 13.95 -6.61 22.82
CA GLY A 550 12.67 -6.26 23.45
C GLY A 550 11.42 -6.73 22.68
N VAL A 551 11.60 -7.48 21.59
CA VAL A 551 10.55 -8.19 20.83
C VAL A 551 10.55 -9.65 21.27
N ILE A 552 9.36 -10.23 21.53
CA ILE A 552 9.13 -11.57 22.09
C ILE A 552 9.64 -11.72 23.54
N PHE A 553 10.83 -11.24 23.82
CA PHE A 553 11.47 -11.33 25.14
C PHE A 553 11.71 -9.94 25.70
N ASN A 554 11.11 -9.64 26.85
CA ASN A 554 11.31 -8.37 27.55
C ASN A 554 11.06 -8.58 29.06
N ASP A 555 12.03 -8.23 29.87
CA ASP A 555 11.91 -8.35 31.33
C ASP A 555 11.16 -7.19 31.98
N ASP A 556 10.85 -6.12 31.23
CA ASP A 556 10.05 -4.99 31.68
C ASP A 556 8.54 -5.32 31.54
N PRO A 557 7.80 -5.50 32.64
CA PRO A 557 6.39 -5.87 32.60
C PRO A 557 5.47 -4.76 32.05
N GLU A 558 6.00 -3.54 31.88
CA GLU A 558 5.28 -2.39 31.35
C GLU A 558 5.75 -2.01 29.94
N CYS A 559 6.57 -2.81 29.27
CA CYS A 559 7.13 -2.44 27.98
C CYS A 559 6.04 -2.20 26.91
N PHE A 560 4.87 -2.81 27.06
CA PHE A 560 3.73 -2.68 26.14
C PHE A 560 3.02 -1.32 26.22
N ILE A 561 3.23 -0.55 27.29
CA ILE A 561 2.72 0.82 27.45
C ILE A 561 3.83 1.89 27.38
N LYS A 562 5.02 1.53 26.94
CA LYS A 562 6.18 2.43 26.75
C LYS A 562 6.44 2.68 25.26
N CYS A 563 7.17 3.73 24.95
CA CYS A 563 7.50 4.13 23.57
C CYS A 563 6.25 4.32 22.68
N LEU A 564 5.15 4.76 23.26
CA LEU A 564 3.88 4.99 22.56
C LEU A 564 4.02 6.09 21.51
N LYS A 565 3.40 5.88 20.36
CA LYS A 565 3.44 6.80 19.23
C LYS A 565 2.64 8.07 19.55
N PRO A 566 3.26 9.25 19.60
CA PRO A 566 2.52 10.48 19.63
C PRO A 566 1.81 10.69 18.29
N LEU A 567 0.54 11.11 18.34
CA LEU A 567 -0.22 11.48 17.16
C LEU A 567 -0.67 12.96 17.26
N PRO A 568 0.26 13.92 17.14
CA PRO A 568 -0.09 15.33 17.12
C PRO A 568 -1.06 15.63 15.99
N VAL A 569 -1.95 16.59 16.24
CA VAL A 569 -2.93 17.02 15.24
C VAL A 569 -2.25 17.93 14.22
N LEU A 570 -2.48 17.66 12.94
CA LEU A 570 -2.15 18.61 11.88
C LEU A 570 -3.18 19.76 11.98
N ASP A 571 -2.84 20.79 12.74
CA ASP A 571 -3.64 22.00 12.86
C ASP A 571 -3.06 23.09 11.93
N TYR A 572 -3.89 23.55 11.00
CA TYR A 572 -3.59 24.63 10.08
C TYR A 572 -4.51 25.83 10.30
N ASP A 573 -5.13 25.94 11.50
CA ASP A 573 -5.98 27.03 11.94
C ASP A 573 -7.21 27.32 11.05
N PHE A 574 -7.77 26.28 10.45
CA PHE A 574 -8.97 26.38 9.62
C PHE A 574 -10.24 26.77 10.40
N ASN A 575 -10.20 26.73 11.76
CA ASN A 575 -11.34 27.12 12.60
C ASN A 575 -11.65 28.62 12.53
N LYS A 576 -10.77 29.43 11.95
CA LYS A 576 -10.95 30.87 11.74
C LYS A 576 -11.49 31.23 10.35
N VAL A 577 -11.86 30.24 9.55
CA VAL A 577 -12.34 30.44 8.18
C VAL A 577 -13.86 30.45 8.17
N PRO A 578 -14.51 31.52 7.69
CA PRO A 578 -15.95 31.55 7.50
C PRO A 578 -16.40 30.46 6.50
N ASP A 579 -17.54 29.80 6.78
CA ASP A 579 -18.21 28.92 5.84
C ASP A 579 -18.47 29.66 4.52
N GLY A 580 -17.93 29.17 3.39
CA GLY A 580 -18.28 29.73 2.10
C GLY A 580 -17.26 29.68 0.97
N GLY A 581 -16.14 29.02 1.13
CA GLY A 581 -15.23 28.73 0.01
C GLY A 581 -14.46 29.92 -0.56
N VAL A 582 -14.27 30.96 0.24
CA VAL A 582 -13.51 32.16 -0.13
C VAL A 582 -12.04 31.97 0.25
N TYR A 583 -11.13 32.43 -0.59
CA TYR A 583 -9.70 32.43 -0.28
C TYR A 583 -9.41 33.36 0.90
N LEU A 584 -8.76 32.84 1.94
CA LEU A 584 -8.24 33.67 3.02
C LEU A 584 -7.17 34.62 2.50
N LYS A 585 -7.36 35.90 2.79
CA LYS A 585 -6.36 36.93 2.53
C LYS A 585 -5.44 37.01 3.74
N LEU A 586 -4.30 36.34 3.70
CA LEU A 586 -3.24 36.53 4.69
C LEU A 586 -2.27 37.61 4.23
N GLU A 587 -1.50 38.18 5.16
CA GLU A 587 -0.44 39.12 4.79
C GLU A 587 0.51 38.48 3.79
N GLY A 588 0.40 38.86 2.52
CA GLY A 588 1.24 38.39 1.43
C GLY A 588 0.65 37.38 0.43
N GLY A 589 -0.63 37.01 0.52
CA GLY A 589 -1.27 36.11 -0.44
C GLY A 589 -2.63 35.57 -0.02
N LYS A 590 -3.18 34.63 -0.78
CA LYS A 590 -4.49 34.00 -0.54
C LYS A 590 -4.30 32.49 -0.36
N ILE A 591 -4.89 31.91 0.68
CA ILE A 591 -5.02 30.46 0.85
C ILE A 591 -6.41 30.04 0.36
N SER A 592 -6.48 28.95 -0.39
CA SER A 592 -7.76 28.30 -0.70
C SER A 592 -8.34 27.71 0.58
N THR A 593 -9.55 28.11 0.90
CA THR A 593 -10.36 27.54 1.98
C THR A 593 -11.38 26.56 1.41
N ALA A 594 -11.14 26.05 0.21
CA ALA A 594 -12.01 25.08 -0.41
C ALA A 594 -12.30 23.93 0.56
N LYS A 595 -13.56 23.55 0.67
CA LYS A 595 -14.03 22.43 1.51
C LYS A 595 -13.16 21.18 1.34
N GLU A 596 -12.70 20.92 0.11
CA GLU A 596 -11.82 19.80 -0.24
C GLU A 596 -10.44 19.87 0.46
N THR A 597 -9.85 21.07 0.61
CA THR A 597 -8.56 21.24 1.32
C THR A 597 -8.71 20.96 2.81
N ILE A 598 -9.79 21.42 3.41
CA ILE A 598 -10.12 21.18 4.83
C ILE A 598 -10.34 19.68 5.05
N GLU A 599 -11.12 19.04 4.18
CA GLU A 599 -11.38 17.60 4.26
C GLU A 599 -10.11 16.78 4.04
N ALA A 600 -9.18 17.20 3.19
CA ALA A 600 -7.88 16.56 3.00
C ALA A 600 -7.04 16.56 4.28
N VAL A 601 -7.03 17.67 5.03
CA VAL A 601 -6.33 17.76 6.33
C VAL A 601 -7.03 16.93 7.39
N LYS A 602 -8.36 16.96 7.46
CA LYS A 602 -9.13 16.11 8.36
C LYS A 602 -8.82 14.62 8.09
N ARG A 603 -8.80 14.21 6.81
CA ARG A 603 -8.40 12.84 6.44
C ARG A 603 -6.95 12.54 6.80
N ALA A 604 -6.00 13.46 6.56
CA ALA A 604 -4.61 13.28 6.94
C ALA A 604 -4.42 13.07 8.45
N ASN A 605 -5.26 13.71 9.27
CA ASN A 605 -5.31 13.50 10.72
C ASN A 605 -5.79 12.08 11.11
N LYS A 606 -6.50 11.38 10.22
CA LYS A 606 -6.86 9.97 10.41
C LYS A 606 -5.72 8.99 10.06
N CYS A 607 -4.54 9.45 9.68
CA CYS A 607 -3.40 8.58 9.43
C CYS A 607 -2.95 7.89 10.70
N ILE A 608 -2.87 6.56 10.67
CA ILE A 608 -2.32 5.71 11.75
C ILE A 608 -0.87 5.31 11.50
N GLU A 609 -0.28 5.83 10.42
CA GLU A 609 1.10 5.58 10.02
C GLU A 609 1.41 4.10 9.68
N CYS A 610 0.43 3.34 9.19
CA CYS A 610 0.55 1.92 8.90
C CYS A 610 1.46 1.55 7.71
N GLY A 611 1.83 2.49 6.85
CA GLY A 611 2.74 2.23 5.72
C GLY A 611 2.10 1.61 4.47
N PHE A 612 0.81 1.25 4.45
CA PHE A 612 0.17 0.62 3.27
C PHE A 612 0.28 1.45 1.99
N CYS A 613 0.33 2.78 2.11
CA CYS A 613 0.51 3.69 0.98
C CYS A 613 1.91 3.66 0.35
N GLU A 614 2.90 3.04 1.00
CA GLU A 614 4.32 3.07 0.56
C GLU A 614 4.56 2.26 -0.72
N VAL A 615 3.78 1.21 -0.97
CA VAL A 615 3.88 0.38 -2.19
C VAL A 615 3.61 1.19 -3.46
N ASN A 616 2.67 2.15 -3.39
CA ASN A 616 2.29 3.01 -4.51
C ASN A 616 3.00 4.36 -4.52
N CYS A 617 3.79 4.67 -3.48
CA CYS A 617 4.53 5.92 -3.43
C CYS A 617 5.81 5.85 -4.28
N MET A 618 5.87 6.60 -5.37
CA MET A 618 7.02 6.60 -6.27
C MET A 618 8.31 7.07 -5.60
N SER A 619 8.25 7.93 -4.58
CA SER A 619 9.41 8.43 -3.85
C SER A 619 9.81 7.57 -2.64
N CYS A 620 9.04 6.53 -2.32
CA CYS A 620 9.41 5.60 -1.25
C CYS A 620 10.75 4.93 -1.55
N GLY A 621 11.75 5.21 -0.72
CA GLY A 621 13.12 4.73 -0.90
C GLY A 621 14.03 5.66 -1.70
N LEU A 622 13.53 6.73 -2.31
CA LEU A 622 14.32 7.85 -2.81
C LEU A 622 14.44 8.93 -1.73
N THR A 623 13.29 9.32 -1.17
CA THR A 623 13.14 10.34 -0.14
C THR A 623 12.08 9.89 0.87
N LEU A 624 11.29 10.80 1.43
CA LEU A 624 10.17 10.42 2.31
C LEU A 624 9.04 9.75 1.52
N SER A 625 8.44 8.74 2.11
CA SER A 625 7.18 8.15 1.64
C SER A 625 5.98 9.01 2.03
N SER A 626 4.79 8.68 1.51
CA SER A 626 3.53 9.34 1.88
C SER A 626 3.26 9.29 3.39
N ARG A 627 3.45 8.14 4.05
CA ARG A 627 3.33 7.99 5.50
C ARG A 627 4.34 8.88 6.24
N MET A 628 5.61 8.81 5.86
CA MET A 628 6.67 9.57 6.51
C MET A 628 6.45 11.08 6.40
N ARG A 629 5.85 11.56 5.29
CA ARG A 629 5.50 12.97 5.15
C ARG A 629 4.53 13.43 6.21
N ILE A 630 3.51 12.62 6.52
CA ILE A 630 2.53 12.94 7.55
C ILE A 630 3.19 12.91 8.95
N ALA A 631 3.96 11.87 9.25
CA ALA A 631 4.65 11.74 10.54
C ALA A 631 5.60 12.91 10.82
N VAL A 632 6.41 13.30 9.83
CA VAL A 632 7.32 14.45 9.95
C VAL A 632 6.56 15.78 10.06
N GLN A 633 5.47 15.97 9.32
CA GLN A 633 4.65 17.17 9.42
C GLN A 633 3.99 17.30 10.81
N ARG A 634 3.53 16.20 11.39
CA ARG A 634 3.02 16.16 12.76
C ARG A 634 4.06 16.63 13.75
N GLU A 635 5.29 16.13 13.64
CA GLU A 635 6.39 16.56 14.51
C GLU A 635 6.73 18.05 14.37
N ILE A 636 6.83 18.54 13.12
CA ILE A 636 7.07 19.96 12.87
C ILE A 636 5.96 20.80 13.49
N ARG A 637 4.70 20.44 13.31
CA ARG A 637 3.55 21.19 13.84
C ARG A 637 3.49 21.16 15.34
N GLU A 638 3.80 20.04 15.98
CA GLU A 638 3.87 19.93 17.43
C GLU A 638 4.95 20.84 18.02
N LEU A 639 6.16 20.82 17.45
CA LEU A 639 7.26 21.70 17.86
C LEU A 639 6.91 23.18 17.69
N GLU A 640 6.21 23.55 16.63
CA GLU A 640 5.77 24.93 16.38
C GLU A 640 4.63 25.35 17.31
N ALA A 641 3.67 24.46 17.57
CA ALA A 641 2.53 24.76 18.44
C ALA A 641 2.95 24.90 19.92
N THR A 642 3.88 24.04 20.36
CA THR A 642 4.37 24.06 21.75
C THR A 642 5.51 25.07 21.98
N GLY A 643 6.24 25.44 20.93
CA GLY A 643 7.45 26.24 21.05
C GLY A 643 8.58 25.53 21.81
N SER A 644 8.53 24.20 21.96
CA SER A 644 9.45 23.42 22.78
C SER A 644 10.87 23.36 22.20
N ASP A 645 11.04 23.35 20.88
CA ASP A 645 12.33 23.40 20.19
C ASP A 645 12.20 24.08 18.83
N PRO A 646 12.24 25.42 18.77
CA PRO A 646 12.12 26.19 17.52
C PRO A 646 13.24 25.92 16.52
N GLU A 647 14.46 25.64 17.01
CA GLU A 647 15.61 25.34 16.13
C GLU A 647 15.44 24.00 15.43
N ARG A 648 14.99 22.99 16.14
CA ARG A 648 14.66 21.68 15.60
C ARG A 648 13.53 21.78 14.57
N ALA A 649 12.48 22.50 14.88
CA ALA A 649 11.38 22.75 13.93
C ALA A 649 11.89 23.39 12.64
N ALA A 650 12.75 24.41 12.74
CA ALA A 650 13.35 25.07 11.58
C ALA A 650 14.25 24.14 10.76
N ARG A 651 15.10 23.31 11.41
CA ARG A 651 15.93 22.30 10.73
C ARG A 651 15.08 21.28 9.98
N LEU A 652 14.08 20.69 10.63
CA LEU A 652 13.17 19.72 10.01
C LEU A 652 12.40 20.33 8.84
N ARG A 653 11.89 21.56 8.97
CA ARG A 653 11.20 22.26 7.87
C ARG A 653 12.11 22.49 6.68
N LYS A 654 13.36 22.91 6.90
CA LYS A 654 14.36 23.10 5.84
C LYS A 654 14.65 21.80 5.08
N GLN A 655 14.84 20.71 5.80
CA GLN A 655 15.07 19.38 5.20
C GLN A 655 13.81 18.87 4.48
N TYR A 656 12.63 19.07 5.08
CA TYR A 656 11.35 18.65 4.51
C TYR A 656 11.09 19.28 3.14
N LYS A 657 11.60 20.48 2.89
CA LYS A 657 11.42 21.18 1.60
C LYS A 657 11.81 20.30 0.40
N TYR A 658 12.96 19.63 0.47
CA TYR A 658 13.36 18.68 -0.57
C TYR A 658 12.74 17.30 -0.36
N TYR A 659 13.00 16.68 0.80
CA TYR A 659 12.67 15.28 1.05
C TYR A 659 11.16 15.02 1.14
N GLY A 660 10.38 15.97 1.57
CA GLY A 660 8.93 15.85 1.73
C GLY A 660 8.13 16.49 0.60
N ASP A 661 8.31 17.80 0.39
CA ASP A 661 7.52 18.60 -0.55
C ASP A 661 7.94 18.39 -2.01
N GLN A 662 9.19 18.74 -2.36
CA GLN A 662 9.63 18.78 -3.76
C GLN A 662 9.62 17.41 -4.43
N THR A 663 9.85 16.35 -3.71
CA THR A 663 9.87 14.98 -4.20
C THR A 663 8.52 14.24 -4.07
N CYS A 664 7.45 14.92 -3.66
CA CYS A 664 6.09 14.40 -3.83
C CYS A 664 5.60 14.67 -5.26
N ALA A 665 5.24 13.61 -5.97
CA ALA A 665 4.67 13.71 -7.32
C ALA A 665 3.23 14.25 -7.33
N THR A 666 2.56 14.28 -6.18
CA THR A 666 1.13 14.63 -6.04
C THR A 666 0.24 13.85 -7.02
N ASP A 667 0.58 12.57 -7.22
CA ASP A 667 -0.05 11.67 -8.18
C ASP A 667 -1.30 10.95 -7.63
N GLY A 668 -1.60 11.11 -6.35
CA GLY A 668 -2.77 10.53 -5.68
C GLY A 668 -2.69 9.02 -5.42
N LEU A 669 -1.78 8.28 -6.05
CA LEU A 669 -1.73 6.81 -5.97
C LEU A 669 -1.57 6.26 -4.55
N CYS A 670 -1.05 7.06 -3.62
CA CYS A 670 -0.96 6.64 -2.21
C CYS A 670 -2.35 6.41 -1.58
N SER A 671 -3.41 7.06 -2.06
CA SER A 671 -4.78 6.88 -1.56
C SER A 671 -5.39 5.53 -1.96
N THR A 672 -4.92 4.92 -3.05
CA THR A 672 -5.49 3.66 -3.56
C THR A 672 -5.24 2.47 -2.63
N SER A 673 -4.09 2.44 -1.95
CA SER A 673 -3.75 1.43 -0.93
C SER A 673 -4.01 1.90 0.51
N CYS A 674 -4.42 3.15 0.71
CA CYS A 674 -4.69 3.68 2.03
C CYS A 674 -6.08 3.25 2.51
N PRO A 675 -6.22 2.56 3.67
CA PRO A 675 -7.52 2.23 4.23
C PRO A 675 -8.40 3.47 4.45
N MET A 676 -7.78 4.57 4.90
CA MET A 676 -8.46 5.85 5.16
C MET A 676 -8.58 6.74 3.92
N LYS A 677 -8.22 6.25 2.73
CA LYS A 677 -8.25 6.98 1.45
C LYS A 677 -7.52 8.33 1.48
N ILE A 678 -6.42 8.42 2.24
CA ILE A 678 -5.64 9.64 2.39
C ILE A 678 -4.77 9.87 1.16
N ASN A 679 -5.02 10.97 0.46
CA ASN A 679 -4.16 11.48 -0.60
C ASN A 679 -3.15 12.48 -0.02
N THR A 680 -1.90 12.04 0.21
CA THR A 680 -0.85 12.92 0.73
C THR A 680 -0.45 14.02 -0.25
N GLY A 681 -0.80 13.88 -1.53
CA GLY A 681 -0.61 14.92 -2.55
C GLY A 681 -1.41 16.18 -2.25
N GLU A 682 -2.64 16.04 -1.73
CA GLU A 682 -3.49 17.18 -1.33
C GLU A 682 -2.87 17.94 -0.14
N LEU A 683 -2.37 17.22 0.87
CA LEU A 683 -1.62 17.83 1.97
C LEU A 683 -0.36 18.56 1.45
N THR A 684 0.33 17.98 0.47
CA THR A 684 1.51 18.62 -0.13
C THR A 684 1.13 19.90 -0.90
N HIS A 685 0.00 19.93 -1.58
CA HIS A 685 -0.51 21.16 -2.23
C HIS A 685 -0.77 22.26 -1.21
N LEU A 686 -1.37 21.94 -0.06
CA LEU A 686 -1.57 22.89 1.02
C LEU A 686 -0.24 23.44 1.55
N ILE A 687 0.74 22.55 1.81
CA ILE A 687 2.06 22.97 2.29
C ILE A 687 2.74 23.92 1.28
N ARG A 688 2.65 23.60 -0.01
CA ARG A 688 3.16 24.48 -1.09
C ARG A 688 2.44 25.83 -1.13
N GLN A 689 1.14 25.84 -0.89
CA GLN A 689 0.34 27.05 -0.82
C GLN A 689 0.79 27.95 0.34
N MET A 690 0.99 27.37 1.53
CA MET A 690 1.51 28.08 2.68
C MET A 690 2.91 28.66 2.43
N ASP A 691 3.80 27.86 1.84
CA ASP A 691 5.14 28.32 1.46
C ASP A 691 5.08 29.46 0.42
N MET A 692 4.13 29.39 -0.52
CA MET A 692 3.98 30.41 -1.56
C MET A 692 3.50 31.75 -1.00
N LEU A 693 2.74 31.76 0.12
CA LEU A 693 2.34 33.00 0.79
C LEU A 693 3.54 33.80 1.28
N HIS A 694 4.61 33.11 1.71
CA HIS A 694 5.86 33.74 2.13
C HIS A 694 6.77 34.11 0.93
N ASN A 695 6.49 33.61 -0.27
CA ASN A 695 7.23 33.90 -1.49
C ASN A 695 6.50 34.92 -2.39
N LYS A 696 6.42 36.17 -1.93
CA LYS A 696 5.71 37.26 -2.62
C LYS A 696 6.16 37.46 -4.08
N MET A 697 7.49 37.29 -4.35
CA MET A 697 8.02 37.44 -5.70
C MET A 697 7.61 36.28 -6.61
N GLY A 698 7.69 35.04 -6.09
CA GLY A 698 7.24 33.85 -6.81
C GLY A 698 5.74 33.89 -7.14
N TYR A 699 4.93 34.38 -6.21
CA TYR A 699 3.49 34.56 -6.42
C TYR A 699 3.19 35.59 -7.53
N LYS A 700 3.82 36.79 -7.47
CA LYS A 700 3.67 37.82 -8.52
C LYS A 700 4.10 37.34 -9.88
N LEU A 701 5.19 36.56 -9.95
CA LEU A 701 5.66 35.96 -11.20
C LEU A 701 4.66 34.94 -11.75
N GLY A 702 4.07 34.12 -10.88
CA GLY A 702 3.00 33.18 -11.23
C GLY A 702 1.75 33.87 -11.75
N GLU A 703 1.35 34.97 -11.11
CA GLU A 703 0.22 35.79 -11.53
C GLU A 703 0.48 36.48 -12.88
N PHE A 704 1.67 37.06 -13.06
CA PHE A 704 2.11 37.61 -14.34
C PHE A 704 2.04 36.55 -15.46
N ALA A 705 2.55 35.35 -15.20
CA ALA A 705 2.50 34.26 -16.17
C ALA A 705 1.07 33.83 -16.52
N ALA A 706 0.17 33.78 -15.53
CA ALA A 706 -1.24 33.48 -15.76
C ALA A 706 -1.94 34.51 -16.65
N ASN A 707 -1.66 35.79 -16.43
CA ASN A 707 -2.23 36.88 -17.21
C ASN A 707 -1.67 36.99 -18.64
N HIS A 708 -0.42 36.51 -18.84
CA HIS A 708 0.29 36.59 -20.12
C HIS A 708 0.51 35.20 -20.77
N MET A 709 -0.37 34.25 -20.54
CA MET A 709 -0.21 32.84 -20.96
C MET A 709 0.04 32.67 -22.45
N GLY A 710 -0.58 33.48 -23.32
CA GLY A 710 -0.35 33.46 -24.76
C GLY A 710 1.09 33.83 -25.14
N GLY A 711 1.64 34.88 -24.51
CA GLY A 711 3.03 35.30 -24.66
C GLY A 711 4.01 34.23 -24.13
N ILE A 712 3.75 33.65 -22.97
CA ILE A 712 4.55 32.59 -22.36
C ILE A 712 4.61 31.36 -23.29
N LYS A 713 3.50 30.90 -23.84
CA LYS A 713 3.48 29.80 -24.81
C LYS A 713 4.29 30.13 -26.09
N SER A 714 4.23 31.38 -26.56
CA SER A 714 5.01 31.82 -27.71
C SER A 714 6.51 31.84 -27.43
N GLY A 715 6.90 32.37 -26.26
CA GLY A 715 8.28 32.32 -25.79
C GLY A 715 8.81 30.89 -25.63
N LEU A 716 7.99 29.98 -25.07
CA LEU A 716 8.36 28.56 -24.93
C LEU A 716 8.61 27.90 -26.30
N ARG A 717 7.82 28.23 -27.34
CA ARG A 717 8.09 27.73 -28.73
C ARG A 717 9.44 28.16 -29.22
N VAL A 718 9.85 29.42 -28.97
CA VAL A 718 11.17 29.92 -29.34
C VAL A 718 12.27 29.16 -28.63
N VAL A 719 12.11 28.95 -27.31
CA VAL A 719 13.09 28.18 -26.50
C VAL A 719 13.20 26.74 -27.02
N LEU A 720 12.10 26.10 -27.37
CA LEU A 720 12.10 24.73 -27.93
C LEU A 720 12.84 24.68 -29.30
N ASP A 721 12.71 25.72 -30.15
CA ASP A 721 13.45 25.78 -31.43
C ASP A 721 14.93 25.97 -31.19
N VAL A 722 15.34 26.89 -30.32
CA VAL A 722 16.73 27.11 -29.96
C VAL A 722 17.36 25.84 -29.39
N ALA A 723 16.66 25.15 -28.49
CA ALA A 723 17.10 23.88 -27.95
C ALA A 723 17.19 22.79 -29.01
N HIS A 724 16.26 22.75 -29.95
CA HIS A 724 16.29 21.80 -31.06
C HIS A 724 17.47 22.08 -32.02
N LEU A 725 17.74 23.35 -32.36
CA LEU A 725 18.90 23.75 -33.14
C LEU A 725 20.21 23.38 -32.41
N GLY A 726 20.31 23.67 -31.12
CA GLY A 726 21.47 23.26 -30.30
C GLY A 726 21.65 21.74 -30.31
N HIS A 727 20.57 20.95 -30.24
CA HIS A 727 20.66 19.50 -30.35
C HIS A 727 21.20 19.03 -31.72
N ILE A 728 20.83 19.70 -32.81
CA ILE A 728 21.29 19.36 -34.15
C ILE A 728 22.76 19.72 -34.31
N THR A 729 23.20 20.88 -33.83
CA THR A 729 24.55 21.43 -34.05
C THR A 729 25.59 20.86 -33.09
N LEU A 730 25.29 20.78 -31.79
CA LEU A 730 26.21 20.31 -30.74
C LEU A 730 26.17 18.81 -30.52
N GLY A 731 25.13 18.17 -30.98
CA GLY A 731 24.82 16.75 -30.68
C GLY A 731 24.37 16.46 -29.24
N PRO A 732 23.86 15.23 -28.98
CA PRO A 732 23.20 14.92 -27.73
C PRO A 732 24.12 14.93 -26.51
N LYS A 733 25.40 14.50 -26.65
CA LYS A 733 26.34 14.42 -25.53
C LYS A 733 26.75 15.79 -24.99
N ALA A 734 27.16 16.71 -25.92
CA ALA A 734 27.53 18.06 -25.53
C ALA A 734 26.36 18.86 -24.98
N MET A 735 25.19 18.79 -25.63
CA MET A 735 23.98 19.46 -25.18
C MET A 735 23.54 18.98 -23.76
N THR A 736 23.63 17.69 -23.51
CA THR A 736 23.33 17.14 -22.17
C THR A 736 24.31 17.63 -21.11
N GLY A 737 25.60 17.75 -21.44
CA GLY A 737 26.64 18.28 -20.56
C GLY A 737 26.37 19.73 -20.16
N VAL A 738 26.12 20.60 -21.13
CA VAL A 738 25.77 22.02 -20.90
C VAL A 738 24.50 22.12 -20.03
N CYS A 739 23.47 21.42 -20.40
CA CYS A 739 22.20 21.49 -19.69
C CYS A 739 22.25 20.94 -18.25
N ARG A 740 23.08 19.94 -17.95
CA ARG A 740 23.33 19.47 -16.58
C ARG A 740 24.00 20.57 -15.73
N THR A 741 24.91 21.34 -16.28
CA THR A 741 25.53 22.49 -15.59
C THR A 741 24.48 23.56 -15.32
N MET A 742 23.64 23.90 -16.29
CA MET A 742 22.54 24.85 -16.14
C MET A 742 21.49 24.36 -15.13
N ASN A 743 21.21 23.07 -15.08
CA ASN A 743 20.26 22.49 -14.11
C ASN A 743 20.76 22.64 -12.67
N LYS A 744 22.08 22.54 -12.43
CA LYS A 744 22.64 22.84 -11.09
C LYS A 744 22.40 24.29 -10.64
N MET A 745 22.16 25.20 -11.58
CA MET A 745 21.79 26.61 -11.32
C MET A 745 20.25 26.81 -11.25
N GLY A 746 19.47 25.71 -11.21
CA GLY A 746 18.01 25.75 -11.09
C GLY A 746 17.25 25.88 -12.41
N LEU A 747 17.91 25.78 -13.56
CA LEU A 747 17.25 25.81 -14.87
C LEU A 747 16.72 24.41 -15.25
N PRO A 748 15.62 24.33 -16.04
CA PRO A 748 15.07 23.05 -16.48
C PRO A 748 16.07 22.20 -17.25
N LEU A 749 16.17 20.91 -16.93
CA LEU A 749 17.02 19.95 -17.64
C LEU A 749 16.45 19.68 -19.04
N TRP A 750 17.27 19.83 -20.07
CA TRP A 750 16.96 19.35 -21.40
C TRP A 750 17.29 17.85 -21.54
N THR A 751 16.48 17.12 -22.31
CA THR A 751 16.71 15.71 -22.64
C THR A 751 16.59 15.49 -24.15
N THR A 752 17.16 14.38 -24.65
CA THR A 752 17.06 13.99 -26.08
C THR A 752 15.60 13.72 -26.53
N ALA A 753 14.71 13.43 -25.59
CA ALA A 753 13.27 13.24 -25.84
C ALA A 753 12.50 14.57 -25.93
N MET A 754 13.16 15.72 -25.71
CA MET A 754 12.50 17.02 -25.80
C MET A 754 12.01 17.30 -27.23
N PRO A 755 10.73 17.61 -27.42
CA PRO A 755 10.15 17.88 -28.73
C PRO A 755 10.57 19.26 -29.27
N LYS A 756 10.53 19.41 -30.60
CA LYS A 756 10.57 20.73 -31.27
C LYS A 756 9.27 21.49 -31.07
N LYS A 757 9.22 22.78 -31.43
CA LYS A 757 7.98 23.56 -31.39
C LYS A 757 6.89 22.97 -32.30
N LYS A 758 5.62 23.25 -31.95
CA LYS A 758 4.49 23.06 -32.82
C LYS A 758 3.88 24.40 -33.26
N LYS A 759 3.42 24.49 -34.51
CA LYS A 759 2.55 25.60 -34.96
C LYS A 759 1.23 25.52 -34.19
N GLN A 760 0.82 26.63 -33.65
CA GLN A 760 -0.42 26.70 -32.86
C GLN A 760 -1.64 26.43 -33.74
N PRO A 761 -2.61 25.58 -33.32
CA PRO A 761 -3.90 25.49 -33.95
C PRO A 761 -4.61 26.86 -33.92
N LYS A 762 -5.39 27.19 -34.98
CA LYS A 762 -6.12 28.45 -35.03
C LYS A 762 -7.26 28.44 -34.02
N PRO A 763 -7.31 29.36 -33.03
CA PRO A 763 -8.39 29.42 -32.08
C PRO A 763 -9.74 29.69 -32.78
N GLY A 764 -10.83 29.06 -32.30
CA GLY A 764 -12.15 29.18 -32.90
C GLY A 764 -12.31 28.56 -34.28
N SER A 765 -11.33 27.77 -34.75
CA SER A 765 -11.43 27.09 -36.03
C SER A 765 -12.15 25.76 -35.91
N HIS A 766 -12.76 25.36 -37.00
CA HIS A 766 -13.36 24.06 -37.23
C HIS A 766 -12.47 23.26 -38.19
N VAL A 767 -12.25 21.96 -37.90
CA VAL A 767 -11.41 21.09 -38.72
C VAL A 767 -12.22 19.86 -39.13
N GLY A 768 -12.23 19.57 -40.40
CA GLY A 768 -13.10 18.52 -40.99
C GLY A 768 -14.51 18.99 -41.22
N LYS A 769 -15.38 18.04 -41.56
CA LYS A 769 -16.81 18.24 -41.74
C LYS A 769 -17.56 17.11 -41.06
N ALA A 770 -18.57 17.47 -40.27
CA ALA A 770 -19.43 16.49 -39.61
C ALA A 770 -20.26 15.71 -40.63
N GLU A 771 -20.31 14.40 -40.50
CA GLU A 771 -21.17 13.56 -41.35
C GLU A 771 -22.64 13.60 -40.93
N ALA A 772 -22.92 13.99 -39.72
CA ALA A 772 -24.22 14.27 -39.14
C ALA A 772 -24.10 15.44 -38.15
N GLU A 773 -25.20 16.15 -37.90
CA GLU A 773 -25.18 17.36 -37.07
C GLU A 773 -24.66 17.15 -35.64
N ASP A 774 -24.88 15.97 -35.08
CA ASP A 774 -24.44 15.55 -33.75
C ASP A 774 -22.99 15.02 -33.69
N LEU A 775 -22.34 14.88 -34.87
CA LEU A 775 -20.94 14.39 -34.94
C LEU A 775 -19.95 15.55 -34.88
N LYS A 776 -20.04 16.31 -33.79
CA LYS A 776 -19.12 17.39 -33.49
C LYS A 776 -18.48 17.14 -32.13
N VAL A 777 -17.22 17.50 -31.96
CA VAL A 777 -16.48 17.38 -30.73
C VAL A 777 -15.63 18.62 -30.47
N VAL A 778 -15.71 19.15 -29.27
CA VAL A 778 -14.81 20.22 -28.83
C VAL A 778 -13.48 19.61 -28.39
N TYR A 779 -12.40 19.99 -29.03
CA TYR A 779 -11.07 19.51 -28.67
C TYR A 779 -10.26 20.62 -28.00
N PHE A 780 -9.93 20.41 -26.71
CA PHE A 780 -8.99 21.26 -25.99
C PHE A 780 -7.60 20.61 -25.97
N PRO A 781 -6.69 20.97 -26.90
CA PRO A 781 -5.33 20.53 -26.84
C PRO A 781 -4.62 21.33 -25.76
N SER A 782 -4.37 20.76 -24.60
CA SER A 782 -3.74 21.42 -23.45
C SER A 782 -2.58 22.37 -23.81
N CYS A 783 -2.19 23.26 -22.92
CA CYS A 783 -1.13 24.24 -23.19
C CYS A 783 0.19 23.59 -23.68
N ILE A 784 0.54 22.41 -23.16
CA ILE A 784 1.73 21.68 -23.54
C ILE A 784 1.62 21.12 -24.96
N ASN A 785 0.48 20.55 -25.36
CA ASN A 785 0.29 20.02 -26.72
C ASN A 785 0.11 21.12 -27.76
N GLN A 786 -0.29 22.34 -27.36
CA GLN A 786 -0.26 23.51 -28.24
C GLN A 786 1.16 24.02 -28.53
N THR A 787 2.15 23.71 -27.71
CA THR A 787 3.53 24.21 -27.82
C THR A 787 4.52 23.18 -28.30
N MET A 788 4.37 21.93 -27.88
CA MET A 788 5.31 20.83 -28.14
C MET A 788 4.87 20.00 -29.35
N GLY A 789 5.74 19.86 -30.33
CA GLY A 789 5.57 19.01 -31.51
C GLY A 789 6.15 17.61 -31.32
N LEU A 790 6.90 17.17 -32.35
CA LEU A 790 7.56 15.85 -32.33
C LEU A 790 8.99 15.95 -31.77
N ALA A 791 9.40 14.91 -31.05
CA ALA A 791 10.80 14.71 -30.69
C ALA A 791 11.64 14.39 -31.96
N LYS A 792 12.95 14.63 -31.93
CA LYS A 792 13.84 14.23 -32.99
C LYS A 792 13.86 12.71 -33.14
N GLY A 793 13.60 12.22 -34.35
CA GLY A 793 13.55 10.77 -34.61
C GLY A 793 12.28 10.09 -34.18
N ALA A 794 11.21 10.84 -33.88
CA ALA A 794 9.91 10.24 -33.64
C ALA A 794 9.44 9.44 -34.87
N PRO A 795 8.91 8.21 -34.71
CA PRO A 795 8.49 7.36 -35.82
C PRO A 795 7.11 7.74 -36.38
N VAL A 796 6.75 9.03 -36.31
CA VAL A 796 5.47 9.59 -36.76
C VAL A 796 5.67 10.95 -37.40
N GLU A 797 4.79 11.33 -38.30
CA GLU A 797 4.91 12.56 -39.11
C GLU A 797 4.13 13.74 -38.54
N LEU A 798 2.93 13.48 -38.00
CA LEU A 798 2.02 14.51 -37.51
C LEU A 798 2.22 14.76 -36.01
N PRO A 799 2.22 16.01 -35.55
CA PRO A 799 2.11 16.31 -34.11
C PRO A 799 0.78 15.84 -33.55
N LEU A 800 0.73 15.54 -32.24
CA LEU A 800 -0.43 14.94 -31.57
C LEU A 800 -1.78 15.67 -31.86
N VAL A 801 -1.79 17.00 -31.90
CA VAL A 801 -3.03 17.76 -32.15
C VAL A 801 -3.58 17.47 -33.54
N ASP A 802 -2.69 17.38 -34.51
CA ASP A 802 -3.07 17.11 -35.90
C ASP A 802 -3.48 15.64 -36.09
N GLU A 803 -2.81 14.74 -35.35
CA GLU A 803 -3.15 13.30 -35.30
C GLU A 803 -4.52 13.04 -34.70
N VAL A 804 -4.84 13.71 -33.59
CA VAL A 804 -6.19 13.65 -32.98
C VAL A 804 -7.25 14.15 -33.98
N CYS A 805 -7.02 15.26 -34.67
CA CYS A 805 -7.95 15.75 -35.70
C CYS A 805 -8.09 14.74 -36.86
N SER A 806 -6.98 14.12 -37.29
CA SER A 806 -7.00 13.11 -38.34
C SER A 806 -7.88 11.90 -37.97
N LEU A 807 -7.71 11.38 -36.75
CA LEU A 807 -8.51 10.25 -36.24
C LEU A 807 -10.00 10.61 -36.11
N LEU A 808 -10.30 11.78 -35.57
CA LEU A 808 -11.69 12.23 -35.41
C LEU A 808 -12.39 12.45 -36.77
N ASN A 809 -11.69 13.08 -37.73
CA ASN A 809 -12.20 13.25 -39.09
C ASN A 809 -12.38 11.91 -39.81
N LYS A 810 -11.46 10.94 -39.63
CA LYS A 810 -11.61 9.57 -40.13
C LYS A 810 -12.92 8.93 -39.65
N ALA A 811 -13.28 9.17 -38.37
CA ALA A 811 -14.54 8.69 -37.79
C ALA A 811 -15.78 9.53 -38.14
N GLY A 812 -15.65 10.58 -38.97
CA GLY A 812 -16.74 11.43 -39.44
C GLY A 812 -17.09 12.60 -38.53
N TYR A 813 -16.24 12.95 -37.57
CA TYR A 813 -16.43 14.06 -36.64
C TYR A 813 -15.83 15.36 -37.17
N GLU A 814 -16.54 16.48 -36.96
CA GLU A 814 -16.00 17.83 -37.05
C GLU A 814 -15.38 18.23 -35.71
N VAL A 815 -14.16 18.73 -35.74
CA VAL A 815 -13.42 19.15 -34.56
C VAL A 815 -13.53 20.67 -34.37
N ILE A 816 -14.02 21.09 -33.22
CA ILE A 816 -14.18 22.48 -32.84
C ILE A 816 -13.10 22.87 -31.85
N PHE A 817 -12.30 23.90 -32.14
CA PHE A 817 -11.36 24.49 -31.21
C PHE A 817 -12.00 25.69 -30.48
N PRO A 818 -11.85 25.76 -29.12
CA PRO A 818 -12.36 26.89 -28.36
C PRO A 818 -11.73 28.23 -28.81
N GLU A 819 -12.53 29.30 -28.79
CA GLU A 819 -12.02 30.64 -28.95
C GLU A 819 -11.01 30.98 -27.88
N ASN A 820 -9.99 31.76 -28.19
CA ASN A 820 -8.96 32.20 -27.25
C ASN A 820 -8.17 31.07 -26.53
N MET A 821 -8.23 29.79 -26.98
CA MET A 821 -7.58 28.65 -26.34
C MET A 821 -6.07 28.89 -26.14
N HIS A 822 -5.45 29.79 -26.93
CA HIS A 822 -4.02 30.14 -26.77
C HIS A 822 -3.71 30.86 -25.43
N ARG A 823 -4.72 31.47 -24.80
CA ARG A 823 -4.63 32.11 -23.47
C ARG A 823 -5.15 31.22 -22.36
N MET A 824 -5.79 30.10 -22.68
CA MET A 824 -6.43 29.20 -21.72
C MET A 824 -5.45 28.17 -21.13
N CYS A 825 -5.73 27.74 -19.91
CA CYS A 825 -5.04 26.67 -19.20
C CYS A 825 -6.01 26.00 -18.22
N CYS A 826 -5.85 24.70 -17.99
CA CYS A 826 -6.61 23.94 -16.99
C CYS A 826 -6.31 24.31 -15.53
N GLY A 827 -5.26 25.11 -15.28
CA GLY A 827 -4.84 25.48 -13.91
C GLY A 827 -3.86 24.55 -13.23
N GLN A 828 -3.64 23.33 -13.73
CA GLN A 828 -2.84 22.30 -13.08
C GLN A 828 -1.43 22.74 -12.66
N ILE A 829 -0.76 23.60 -13.45
CA ILE A 829 0.59 24.05 -13.13
C ILE A 829 0.61 24.96 -11.89
N TRP A 830 -0.41 25.81 -11.72
CA TRP A 830 -0.50 26.68 -10.54
C TRP A 830 -0.92 25.89 -9.30
N GLU A 831 -1.87 24.94 -9.43
CA GLU A 831 -2.21 24.02 -8.34
C GLU A 831 -0.97 23.27 -7.84
N SER A 832 -0.19 22.68 -8.75
CA SER A 832 1.05 21.98 -8.41
C SER A 832 2.09 22.84 -7.68
N LYS A 833 2.04 24.17 -7.86
CA LYS A 833 2.94 25.12 -7.21
C LYS A 833 2.34 25.83 -5.99
N GLY A 834 1.13 25.45 -5.57
CA GLY A 834 0.47 26.05 -4.41
C GLY A 834 -0.21 27.39 -4.67
N MET A 835 -0.56 27.73 -5.92
CA MET A 835 -1.29 28.95 -6.31
C MET A 835 -2.71 28.60 -6.71
N LEU A 836 -3.51 28.09 -5.74
CA LEU A 836 -4.82 27.52 -6.01
C LEU A 836 -5.84 28.56 -6.54
N ASP A 837 -5.81 29.79 -6.04
CA ASP A 837 -6.66 30.87 -6.51
C ASP A 837 -6.43 31.20 -8.00
N ILE A 838 -5.16 31.25 -8.42
CA ILE A 838 -4.81 31.43 -9.85
C ILE A 838 -5.24 30.19 -10.65
N ALA A 839 -5.04 28.99 -10.10
CA ALA A 839 -5.43 27.74 -10.72
C ALA A 839 -6.94 27.69 -10.99
N ASP A 840 -7.77 28.07 -9.99
CA ASP A 840 -9.23 28.07 -10.09
C ASP A 840 -9.72 29.15 -11.05
N ARG A 841 -9.15 30.33 -11.02
CA ARG A 841 -9.44 31.39 -12.00
C ARG A 841 -9.18 30.90 -13.43
N LYS A 842 -8.03 30.28 -13.67
CA LYS A 842 -7.69 29.74 -15.01
C LYS A 842 -8.59 28.59 -15.42
N SER A 843 -9.02 27.77 -14.48
CA SER A 843 -10.02 26.71 -14.74
C SER A 843 -11.37 27.30 -15.11
N GLY A 844 -11.84 28.32 -14.39
CA GLY A 844 -13.11 29.00 -14.70
C GLY A 844 -13.11 29.69 -16.07
N GLU A 845 -12.01 30.40 -16.42
CA GLU A 845 -11.85 30.98 -17.77
C GLU A 845 -11.95 29.91 -18.86
N LEU A 846 -11.36 28.72 -18.63
CA LEU A 846 -11.43 27.60 -19.58
C LEU A 846 -12.83 26.99 -19.61
N GLU A 847 -13.49 26.83 -18.47
CA GLU A 847 -14.83 26.26 -18.38
C GLU A 847 -15.82 27.07 -19.20
N GLU A 848 -15.81 28.41 -19.10
CA GLU A 848 -16.68 29.30 -19.90
C GLU A 848 -16.39 29.19 -21.40
N ALA A 849 -15.12 29.11 -21.79
CA ALA A 849 -14.76 28.93 -23.20
C ALA A 849 -15.23 27.58 -23.78
N LEU A 850 -15.11 26.50 -22.95
CA LEU A 850 -15.57 25.16 -23.33
C LEU A 850 -17.12 25.09 -23.37
N TRP A 851 -17.81 25.71 -22.44
CA TRP A 851 -19.26 25.80 -22.40
C TRP A 851 -19.82 26.44 -23.68
N LYS A 852 -19.22 27.58 -24.05
CA LYS A 852 -19.58 28.25 -25.32
C LYS A 852 -19.26 27.39 -26.54
N ALA A 853 -18.06 26.80 -26.61
CA ALA A 853 -17.66 26.03 -27.79
C ALA A 853 -18.45 24.71 -27.95
N SER A 854 -18.97 24.16 -26.85
CA SER A 854 -19.77 22.93 -26.85
C SER A 854 -21.28 23.17 -27.05
N GLU A 855 -21.69 24.39 -27.36
CA GLU A 855 -23.09 24.76 -27.38
C GLU A 855 -23.83 24.34 -26.11
N GLU A 856 -23.36 24.86 -24.99
CA GLU A 856 -23.93 24.61 -23.65
C GLU A 856 -23.85 23.13 -23.20
N GLY A 857 -22.79 22.43 -23.62
CA GLY A 857 -22.56 21.03 -23.29
C GLY A 857 -23.24 20.02 -24.23
N ARG A 858 -23.82 20.50 -25.34
CA ARG A 858 -24.41 19.64 -26.37
C ARG A 858 -23.37 18.70 -27.00
N TYR A 859 -22.17 19.23 -27.30
CA TYR A 859 -21.11 18.44 -27.89
C TYR A 859 -20.11 17.92 -26.79
N PRO A 860 -19.64 16.67 -26.90
CA PRO A 860 -18.64 16.14 -25.99
C PRO A 860 -17.31 16.91 -26.09
N ILE A 861 -16.57 16.96 -24.99
CA ILE A 861 -15.31 17.68 -24.91
C ILE A 861 -14.17 16.70 -24.70
N LEU A 862 -13.17 16.75 -25.59
CA LEU A 862 -11.98 15.89 -25.55
C LEU A 862 -10.75 16.66 -25.09
N CYS A 863 -9.94 16.07 -24.18
CA CYS A 863 -8.63 16.59 -23.81
C CYS A 863 -7.58 15.47 -23.83
N ALA A 864 -6.61 15.57 -24.75
CA ALA A 864 -5.56 14.57 -24.94
C ALA A 864 -4.35 14.75 -24.01
N GLN A 865 -4.58 15.18 -22.77
CA GLN A 865 -3.55 15.33 -21.75
C GLN A 865 -4.13 14.93 -20.39
N SER A 866 -3.90 13.71 -19.98
CA SER A 866 -4.55 13.10 -18.82
C SER A 866 -4.46 13.92 -17.51
N PRO A 867 -3.31 14.47 -17.07
CA PRO A 867 -3.27 15.30 -15.85
C PRO A 867 -4.09 16.60 -15.96
N CYS A 868 -4.18 17.21 -17.14
CA CYS A 868 -5.03 18.37 -17.35
C CYS A 868 -6.51 18.00 -17.26
N LEU A 869 -6.89 16.88 -17.89
CA LEU A 869 -8.25 16.38 -17.86
C LEU A 869 -8.69 16.00 -16.45
N HIS A 870 -7.80 15.36 -15.68
CA HIS A 870 -8.07 15.00 -14.29
C HIS A 870 -8.47 16.23 -13.46
N ARG A 871 -7.70 17.34 -13.55
CA ARG A 871 -8.10 18.59 -12.89
C ARG A 871 -9.42 19.13 -13.46
N MET A 872 -9.59 19.15 -14.79
CA MET A 872 -10.83 19.63 -15.40
C MET A 872 -12.04 18.82 -14.89
N LYS A 873 -11.98 17.49 -14.87
CA LYS A 873 -13.03 16.62 -14.29
C LYS A 873 -13.29 16.91 -12.82
N LYS A 874 -12.25 17.31 -12.05
CA LYS A 874 -12.36 17.66 -10.63
C LYS A 874 -13.16 18.95 -10.42
N VAL A 875 -12.89 20.01 -11.20
CA VAL A 875 -13.42 21.36 -10.95
C VAL A 875 -14.55 21.80 -11.88
N MET A 876 -14.69 21.21 -13.09
CA MET A 876 -15.72 21.54 -14.09
C MET A 876 -16.80 20.48 -14.07
N LYS A 877 -18.04 20.85 -13.74
CA LYS A 877 -19.18 19.91 -13.60
C LYS A 877 -20.32 20.14 -14.58
N ARG A 878 -20.26 21.19 -15.39
CA ARG A 878 -21.34 21.61 -16.27
C ARG A 878 -21.53 20.71 -17.52
N PHE A 879 -20.47 19.97 -17.91
CA PHE A 879 -20.45 19.16 -19.13
C PHE A 879 -19.60 17.91 -18.97
N LYS A 880 -19.70 16.98 -19.92
CA LYS A 880 -18.91 15.74 -19.93
C LYS A 880 -17.56 15.95 -20.61
N LEU A 881 -16.51 15.48 -19.93
CA LEU A 881 -15.12 15.56 -20.36
C LEU A 881 -14.57 14.16 -20.57
N TYR A 882 -13.84 13.94 -21.66
CA TYR A 882 -13.34 12.62 -22.04
C TYR A 882 -11.84 12.61 -22.26
N GLU A 883 -11.19 11.51 -21.83
CA GLU A 883 -9.85 11.12 -22.25
C GLU A 883 -9.88 10.45 -23.63
N PRO A 884 -8.79 10.48 -24.43
CA PRO A 884 -8.80 9.84 -25.74
C PRO A 884 -9.27 8.39 -25.75
N ALA A 885 -8.79 7.55 -24.81
CA ALA A 885 -9.21 6.15 -24.74
C ALA A 885 -10.69 6.00 -24.43
N GLU A 886 -11.19 6.72 -23.43
CA GLU A 886 -12.60 6.78 -23.04
C GLU A 886 -13.48 7.26 -24.22
N PHE A 887 -13.05 8.31 -24.90
CA PHE A 887 -13.78 8.86 -26.05
C PHE A 887 -13.83 7.87 -27.23
N ILE A 888 -12.71 7.26 -27.57
CA ILE A 888 -12.61 6.30 -28.67
C ILE A 888 -13.48 5.08 -28.38
N MET A 889 -13.41 4.53 -27.16
CA MET A 889 -14.23 3.37 -26.79
C MET A 889 -15.73 3.69 -26.76
N THR A 890 -16.12 4.91 -26.38
CA THR A 890 -17.53 5.33 -26.26
C THR A 890 -18.12 5.72 -27.60
N TYR A 891 -17.40 6.48 -28.44
CA TYR A 891 -17.97 7.15 -29.61
C TYR A 891 -17.40 6.70 -30.97
N LEU A 892 -16.12 6.19 -30.98
CA LEU A 892 -15.48 5.88 -32.26
C LEU A 892 -15.37 4.40 -32.55
N LYS A 893 -15.48 3.52 -31.55
CA LYS A 893 -15.28 2.07 -31.68
C LYS A 893 -16.17 1.47 -32.78
N ASP A 894 -17.42 1.89 -32.86
CA ASP A 894 -18.39 1.38 -33.83
C ASP A 894 -18.34 2.08 -35.21
N ARG A 895 -17.47 3.09 -35.34
CA ARG A 895 -17.25 3.88 -36.56
C ARG A 895 -15.95 3.58 -37.28
N LEU A 896 -15.08 2.81 -36.61
CA LEU A 896 -13.75 2.44 -37.07
C LEU A 896 -13.66 0.92 -37.19
N ASP A 897 -12.99 0.44 -38.22
CA ASP A 897 -12.57 -0.95 -38.35
C ASP A 897 -11.12 -1.05 -37.84
N PHE A 898 -10.89 -1.91 -36.84
CA PHE A 898 -9.59 -2.12 -36.22
C PHE A 898 -8.85 -3.25 -36.93
N HIS A 899 -7.59 -3.01 -37.26
CA HIS A 899 -6.66 -3.95 -37.88
C HIS A 899 -5.45 -4.11 -36.95
N PRO A 900 -5.47 -5.07 -36.01
CA PRO A 900 -4.40 -5.24 -35.02
C PRO A 900 -3.05 -5.48 -35.69
N ILE A 901 -2.01 -4.80 -35.18
CA ILE A 901 -0.63 -4.96 -35.63
C ILE A 901 0.14 -5.92 -34.71
N ASP A 902 1.17 -6.59 -35.25
CA ASP A 902 2.00 -7.53 -34.49
C ASP A 902 3.18 -6.89 -33.76
N ARG A 903 3.32 -5.56 -33.84
CA ARG A 903 4.38 -4.84 -33.14
C ARG A 903 4.27 -5.03 -31.63
N ARG A 904 5.38 -5.32 -30.97
CA ARG A 904 5.46 -5.41 -29.50
C ARG A 904 5.45 -4.02 -28.90
N ILE A 905 4.41 -3.71 -28.14
CA ILE A 905 4.19 -2.40 -27.54
C ILE A 905 4.17 -2.46 -26.02
N ALA A 906 4.70 -1.42 -25.36
CA ALA A 906 4.51 -1.21 -23.93
C ALA A 906 3.42 -0.17 -23.70
N LEU A 907 2.53 -0.42 -22.76
CA LEU A 907 1.49 0.52 -22.37
C LEU A 907 1.75 1.06 -20.96
N HIS A 908 1.98 2.37 -20.85
CA HIS A 908 2.08 3.05 -19.56
C HIS A 908 0.76 3.75 -19.22
N ILE A 909 0.11 3.29 -18.17
CA ILE A 909 -1.12 3.88 -17.64
C ILE A 909 -0.74 4.99 -16.68
N THR A 910 -1.08 6.24 -17.00
CA THR A 910 -0.74 7.38 -16.15
C THR A 910 -1.48 7.34 -14.80
N CYS A 911 -0.91 7.97 -13.77
CA CYS A 911 -1.57 8.08 -12.46
C CYS A 911 -2.96 8.73 -12.60
N SER A 912 -3.08 9.80 -13.37
CA SER A 912 -4.35 10.48 -13.63
C SER A 912 -5.38 9.60 -14.37
N THR A 913 -4.96 8.76 -15.31
CA THR A 913 -5.84 7.78 -15.98
C THR A 913 -6.40 6.76 -14.97
N ARG A 914 -5.53 6.31 -14.03
CA ARG A 914 -5.95 5.41 -12.93
C ARG A 914 -6.93 6.09 -11.98
N GLU A 915 -6.65 7.32 -11.57
CA GLU A 915 -7.54 8.08 -10.67
C GLU A 915 -8.90 8.41 -11.29
N MET A 916 -8.96 8.62 -12.62
CA MET A 916 -10.21 8.83 -13.35
C MET A 916 -10.99 7.54 -13.63
N GLY A 917 -10.45 6.36 -13.31
CA GLY A 917 -11.12 5.06 -13.52
C GLY A 917 -11.20 4.60 -14.98
N VAL A 918 -10.37 5.16 -15.88
CA VAL A 918 -10.39 4.85 -17.33
C VAL A 918 -9.20 3.99 -17.78
N ALA A 919 -8.58 3.29 -16.85
CA ALA A 919 -7.44 2.41 -17.13
C ALA A 919 -7.84 1.21 -17.99
N ASP A 920 -9.00 0.63 -17.74
CA ASP A 920 -9.51 -0.55 -18.46
C ASP A 920 -9.85 -0.22 -19.90
N ASP A 921 -10.42 0.97 -20.17
CA ASP A 921 -10.66 1.45 -21.54
C ASP A 921 -9.35 1.59 -22.32
N LEU A 922 -8.30 2.10 -21.68
CA LEU A 922 -6.99 2.25 -22.31
C LEU A 922 -6.35 0.88 -22.62
N ILE A 923 -6.48 -0.09 -21.71
CA ILE A 923 -5.98 -1.46 -21.92
C ILE A 923 -6.78 -2.16 -23.03
N ALA A 924 -8.10 -2.07 -22.99
CA ALA A 924 -8.98 -2.66 -23.99
C ALA A 924 -8.70 -2.07 -25.38
N LEU A 925 -8.55 -0.76 -25.47
CA LEU A 925 -8.21 -0.06 -26.71
C LEU A 925 -6.86 -0.51 -27.27
N ALA A 926 -5.82 -0.61 -26.43
CA ALA A 926 -4.51 -1.08 -26.86
C ALA A 926 -4.57 -2.51 -27.41
N LYS A 927 -5.37 -3.41 -26.78
CA LYS A 927 -5.59 -4.78 -27.24
C LYS A 927 -6.37 -4.89 -28.55
N LEU A 928 -7.25 -3.92 -28.85
CA LEU A 928 -7.88 -3.82 -30.16
C LEU A 928 -6.89 -3.43 -31.27
N CYS A 929 -5.80 -2.77 -30.90
CA CYS A 929 -4.81 -2.23 -31.83
C CYS A 929 -3.55 -3.10 -32.00
N SER A 930 -3.22 -3.94 -31.02
CA SER A 930 -2.03 -4.81 -31.09
C SER A 930 -2.28 -6.15 -30.40
N ASN A 931 -1.77 -7.22 -31.05
CA ASN A 931 -1.76 -8.57 -30.49
C ASN A 931 -0.73 -8.75 -29.37
N ASN A 932 0.25 -7.84 -29.26
CA ASN A 932 1.41 -7.95 -28.38
C ASN A 932 1.53 -6.75 -27.44
N VAL A 933 0.53 -6.59 -26.53
CA VAL A 933 0.50 -5.51 -25.53
C VAL A 933 1.19 -5.95 -24.24
N TYR A 934 2.26 -5.29 -23.87
CA TYR A 934 2.99 -5.49 -22.62
C TYR A 934 2.66 -4.39 -21.61
N LEU A 935 2.22 -4.80 -20.43
CA LEU A 935 1.99 -3.93 -19.28
C LEU A 935 3.19 -4.01 -18.33
N PRO A 936 4.03 -2.97 -18.23
CA PRO A 936 5.21 -3.01 -17.36
C PRO A 936 4.86 -3.20 -15.90
N GLU A 937 5.56 -4.11 -15.26
CA GLU A 937 5.35 -4.49 -13.87
C GLU A 937 6.06 -3.55 -12.90
N GLY A 938 5.38 -3.20 -11.79
CA GLY A 938 5.94 -2.34 -10.75
C GLY A 938 6.25 -0.91 -11.23
N VAL A 939 5.59 -0.46 -12.30
CA VAL A 939 5.67 0.90 -12.84
C VAL A 939 4.29 1.56 -12.72
N GLY A 940 4.10 2.34 -11.66
CA GLY A 940 2.87 3.09 -11.43
C GLY A 940 2.97 4.50 -12.01
N CYS A 941 3.44 5.45 -11.21
CA CYS A 941 3.73 6.82 -11.65
C CYS A 941 5.08 6.89 -12.39
N CYS A 942 5.15 7.64 -13.48
CA CYS A 942 6.43 7.89 -14.19
C CYS A 942 7.42 8.76 -13.38
N GLY A 943 6.96 9.41 -12.31
CA GLY A 943 7.77 10.29 -11.48
C GLY A 943 8.15 11.63 -12.13
N PHE A 944 7.57 11.98 -13.28
CA PHE A 944 7.86 13.25 -13.93
C PHE A 944 7.12 14.43 -13.28
N ALA A 945 5.91 14.17 -12.74
CA ALA A 945 5.14 15.12 -11.94
C ALA A 945 5.00 16.52 -12.58
N GLY A 946 4.47 16.58 -13.79
CA GLY A 946 4.31 17.83 -14.57
C GLY A 946 5.64 18.41 -15.06
N ASP A 947 6.11 19.52 -14.51
CA ASP A 947 7.39 20.15 -14.84
C ASP A 947 8.54 19.73 -13.92
N ARG A 948 8.27 19.00 -12.83
CA ARG A 948 9.27 18.63 -11.80
C ARG A 948 10.36 17.73 -12.35
N GLY A 949 10.05 16.83 -13.28
CA GLY A 949 11.04 15.96 -13.91
C GLY A 949 12.14 16.71 -14.66
N PHE A 950 11.91 17.96 -15.04
CA PHE A 950 12.95 18.84 -15.58
C PHE A 950 13.84 19.46 -14.49
N THR A 951 13.34 19.61 -13.26
CA THR A 951 14.08 20.17 -12.12
C THR A 951 14.70 19.08 -11.26
N PHE A 952 13.98 18.01 -11.02
CA PHE A 952 14.36 16.86 -10.17
C PHE A 952 14.35 15.56 -10.98
N PRO A 953 15.26 15.38 -11.94
CA PRO A 953 15.28 14.22 -12.85
C PRO A 953 15.46 12.89 -12.12
N GLU A 954 16.04 12.91 -10.91
CA GLU A 954 16.20 11.73 -10.04
C GLU A 954 14.87 11.08 -9.67
N MET A 955 13.77 11.84 -9.56
CA MET A 955 12.43 11.30 -9.31
C MET A 955 11.99 10.39 -10.45
N ASN A 956 12.09 10.88 -11.68
CA ASN A 956 11.73 10.15 -12.88
C ASN A 956 12.62 8.91 -13.06
N LYS A 957 13.95 9.07 -12.90
CA LYS A 957 14.91 7.97 -12.97
C LYS A 957 14.61 6.88 -11.95
N TYR A 958 14.29 7.26 -10.71
CA TYR A 958 13.99 6.30 -9.65
C TYR A 958 12.66 5.59 -9.88
N ALA A 959 11.60 6.31 -10.27
CA ALA A 959 10.31 5.73 -10.58
C ALA A 959 10.36 4.68 -11.69
N LEU A 960 11.17 4.95 -12.73
CA LEU A 960 11.29 4.12 -13.93
C LEU A 960 12.47 3.13 -13.91
N ARG A 961 13.16 2.94 -12.75
CA ARG A 961 14.34 2.08 -12.65
C ARG A 961 14.11 0.62 -13.08
N LYS A 962 12.88 0.12 -12.93
CA LYS A 962 12.48 -1.24 -13.32
C LYS A 962 12.01 -1.34 -14.77
N LEU A 963 11.76 -0.21 -15.45
CA LEU A 963 11.15 -0.23 -16.78
C LEU A 963 12.12 -0.66 -17.88
N ARG A 964 13.31 -0.08 -17.93
CA ARG A 964 14.28 -0.37 -18.99
C ARG A 964 14.61 -1.88 -19.11
N PRO A 965 14.95 -2.60 -18.03
CA PRO A 965 15.22 -4.05 -18.13
C PRO A 965 14.04 -4.85 -18.71
N GLN A 966 12.81 -4.45 -18.38
CA GLN A 966 11.61 -5.11 -18.89
C GLN A 966 11.39 -4.83 -20.38
N ILE A 967 11.64 -3.60 -20.83
CA ILE A 967 11.58 -3.21 -22.24
C ILE A 967 12.58 -4.03 -23.06
N GLU A 968 13.82 -4.15 -22.58
CA GLU A 968 14.90 -4.89 -23.24
C GLU A 968 14.59 -6.40 -23.26
N ALA A 969 14.17 -7.00 -22.13
CA ALA A 969 13.86 -8.43 -22.03
C ALA A 969 12.69 -8.85 -22.93
N ASN A 970 11.67 -8.00 -23.07
CA ASN A 970 10.49 -8.27 -23.91
C ASN A 970 10.66 -7.75 -25.36
N LYS A 971 11.83 -7.18 -25.72
CA LYS A 971 12.13 -6.65 -27.05
C LYS A 971 11.05 -5.68 -27.55
N ILE A 972 10.63 -4.74 -26.67
CA ILE A 972 9.62 -3.75 -26.98
C ILE A 972 10.20 -2.67 -27.89
N GLU A 973 9.48 -2.33 -28.95
CA GLU A 973 9.92 -1.37 -29.98
C GLU A 973 9.43 0.04 -29.70
N VAL A 974 8.21 0.18 -29.15
CA VAL A 974 7.57 1.47 -28.91
C VAL A 974 6.65 1.39 -27.69
N GLY A 975 6.51 2.51 -27.00
CA GLY A 975 5.60 2.64 -25.86
C GLY A 975 4.49 3.67 -26.10
N TYR A 976 3.37 3.49 -25.42
CA TYR A 976 2.24 4.41 -25.48
C TYR A 976 1.81 4.88 -24.08
N SER A 977 1.38 6.14 -24.00
CA SER A 977 0.91 6.79 -22.78
C SER A 977 -0.06 7.93 -23.13
N ASN A 978 -0.65 8.60 -22.12
CA ASN A 978 -1.64 9.67 -22.32
C ASN A 978 -1.21 11.01 -21.71
N SER A 979 0.11 11.23 -21.58
CA SER A 979 0.64 12.51 -21.06
C SER A 979 1.99 12.82 -21.68
N ARG A 980 2.12 13.99 -22.28
CA ARG A 980 3.34 14.45 -22.95
C ARG A 980 4.57 14.42 -22.02
N THR A 981 4.43 14.83 -20.78
CA THR A 981 5.55 14.83 -19.83
C THR A 981 5.94 13.43 -19.40
N CYS A 982 4.95 12.50 -19.26
CA CYS A 982 5.23 11.09 -19.04
C CYS A 982 5.97 10.49 -20.27
N GLU A 983 5.52 10.77 -21.50
CA GLU A 983 6.17 10.30 -22.73
C GLU A 983 7.65 10.70 -22.75
N ILE A 984 7.96 11.98 -22.45
CA ILE A 984 9.35 12.49 -22.38
C ILE A 984 10.14 11.72 -21.32
N GLY A 985 9.61 11.54 -20.13
CA GLY A 985 10.27 10.83 -19.03
C GLY A 985 10.50 9.35 -19.31
N LEU A 986 9.49 8.67 -19.89
CA LEU A 986 9.56 7.28 -20.28
C LEU A 986 10.61 7.06 -21.37
N GLN A 987 10.57 7.86 -22.44
CA GLN A 987 11.56 7.79 -23.53
C GLN A 987 12.98 8.09 -23.02
N THR A 988 13.15 9.08 -22.16
CA THR A 988 14.47 9.44 -21.60
C THR A 988 15.10 8.27 -20.83
N ASN A 989 14.29 7.48 -20.09
CA ASN A 989 14.81 6.41 -19.25
C ASN A 989 14.86 5.04 -19.94
N THR A 990 14.06 4.82 -20.98
CA THR A 990 14.05 3.53 -21.72
C THR A 990 14.91 3.54 -22.97
N GLY A 991 14.97 4.69 -23.66
CA GLY A 991 15.64 4.83 -24.94
C GLY A 991 14.77 4.48 -26.16
N ILE A 992 13.55 3.94 -25.97
CA ILE A 992 12.58 3.71 -27.04
C ILE A 992 11.60 4.89 -27.13
N PRO A 993 10.95 5.13 -28.29
CA PRO A 993 9.92 6.16 -28.43
C PRO A 993 8.71 5.86 -27.53
N TYR A 994 8.20 6.89 -26.86
CA TYR A 994 6.91 6.85 -26.16
C TYR A 994 5.99 7.95 -26.71
N MET A 995 4.76 7.59 -27.04
CA MET A 995 3.81 8.47 -27.73
C MET A 995 2.40 8.32 -27.15
N SER A 996 1.47 9.21 -27.56
CA SER A 996 0.06 9.04 -27.21
C SER A 996 -0.52 7.80 -27.87
N ILE A 997 -1.46 7.15 -27.17
CA ILE A 997 -2.23 6.00 -27.71
C ILE A 997 -2.97 6.34 -29.02
N VAL A 998 -3.28 7.62 -29.25
CA VAL A 998 -3.97 8.10 -30.46
C VAL A 998 -3.20 7.74 -31.73
N TYR A 999 -1.87 7.78 -31.71
CA TYR A 999 -1.05 7.39 -32.84
C TYR A 999 -1.24 5.92 -33.22
N LEU A 1000 -1.27 5.03 -32.22
CA LEU A 1000 -1.51 3.61 -32.43
C LEU A 1000 -2.89 3.38 -33.05
N VAL A 1001 -3.92 4.02 -32.47
CA VAL A 1001 -5.30 3.89 -32.96
C VAL A 1001 -5.44 4.39 -34.39
N ASN A 1002 -4.85 5.55 -34.70
CA ASN A 1002 -4.94 6.10 -36.05
C ASN A 1002 -4.18 5.25 -37.09
N GLU A 1003 -3.05 4.64 -36.69
CA GLU A 1003 -2.28 3.73 -37.55
C GLU A 1003 -3.06 2.44 -37.87
N CYS A 1004 -3.74 1.84 -36.88
CA CYS A 1004 -4.37 0.52 -37.02
C CYS A 1004 -5.87 0.57 -37.35
N THR A 1005 -6.41 1.73 -37.69
CA THR A 1005 -7.86 1.85 -38.02
C THR A 1005 -8.12 2.40 -39.41
N THR A 1006 -9.22 1.93 -40.00
CA THR A 1006 -9.83 2.52 -41.20
C THR A 1006 -11.26 2.96 -40.87
N LYS A 1007 -11.80 3.85 -41.70
CA LYS A 1007 -13.21 4.26 -41.57
C LYS A 1007 -14.09 3.06 -41.86
N LYS A 1008 -15.05 2.79 -40.98
CA LYS A 1008 -16.03 1.72 -41.18
C LYS A 1008 -17.01 2.15 -42.28
N ILE A 1009 -17.09 1.36 -43.32
CA ILE A 1009 -18.07 1.55 -44.39
C ILE A 1009 -19.42 1.02 -43.88
N LYS A 1010 -20.43 1.90 -43.76
CA LYS A 1010 -21.79 1.43 -43.51
C LYS A 1010 -22.29 0.69 -44.77
N ASN A 1011 -22.42 -0.63 -44.67
CA ASN A 1011 -23.13 -1.42 -45.71
C ASN A 1011 -24.63 -1.11 -45.67
#